data_417747ef952a1a4218e8a5418b8c8f77
#
_entry.id   417747ef952a1a4218e8a5418b8c8f77
#
_cell.length_a   1.000
_cell.length_b   1.000
_cell.length_c   1.000
_cell.angle_alpha   90.00
_cell.angle_beta   90.00
_cell.angle_gamma   90.00
#
_symmetry.space_group_name_H-M   'P 1'
#
loop_
_entity.id
_entity.type
_entity.pdbx_description
1 polymer ?
#
loop_
_entity_poly.entity_id
_entity_poly.type
_entity_poly.pdbx_seq_one_letter_code
_entity_poly.pdbx_strand_id
1 'polypeptide(L)'
;MEKWYKNSYRRNLVDMHIHDWNDEFLSKFDVDDYYKYLKTCEVDGVMLYLQSHVGLCHYPTKSGVMHKAFRGREDAMRQLVDKCRSNGIPVVGYYSLIFNTLEEERHPEWRLISDRKTGTSYHQRGSRYGRCCPNNAEYRDFLKVQIKEILDYFTLDGMFYDMTYWSGVCYCESCRKRFEAETGVADLPDMDDMSTPEAKLFREKRDEWIAEFCRFVTDYTHKLAPSLSVSHNNAHSVEGDWKNITWEGVSDQCDYCCGDIYGDIYDNSFCIKYFQNATQNMPVEYMVSRFAINLKQHTLSKSQPYMDQSVFLTVAHHGANFVIDAMDPVGTLNMKVAELIGNAYRAQMPYEKYIKSGEAVGDVAVWYSTTGRYNSGGQEYHSGNCSNVLSKTLSTHHVPYKITPNTKSDKLGEYKLVFAPAIAGISEKNREDIYRYVKYGGVFYFSGAEEEELLREFFGAEYLGLSSHKYTYVSPVAGKEDMFFGFDEKYPLAMLFKHPLVKLGKDAEVLAYLNVPYGEAGDSVRFASIHSNPPGMLTEYPSVVRAKYGKGTVIWSALPIEGDVSYHHREVTMRILREYLPEGEQAVRTTAPMQVELVTFVQERALQISALDMGVTEERRRIESFEIRAKVASAPSRVLLLPEERELEFAYENGEVIFKTRELDIFDMYRIEL
;
A
#
# COMPACT_ATOMS: atom_id res chain seq x y z
N MET A 1 -23.84 -12.17 -15.94
CA MET A 1 -22.85 -13.21 -15.54
C MET A 1 -22.05 -12.67 -14.39
N GLU A 2 -21.77 -13.50 -13.40
CA GLU A 2 -20.91 -13.13 -12.30
C GLU A 2 -19.48 -12.88 -12.80
N LYS A 3 -18.83 -11.82 -12.30
CA LYS A 3 -17.47 -11.47 -12.72
C LYS A 3 -16.50 -12.55 -12.23
N TRP A 4 -15.66 -13.07 -13.09
CA TRP A 4 -14.72 -14.18 -12.83
C TRP A 4 -13.87 -13.94 -11.57
N TYR A 5 -13.39 -12.70 -11.37
CA TYR A 5 -12.47 -12.35 -10.27
C TYR A 5 -13.11 -12.51 -8.88
N LYS A 6 -14.44 -12.54 -8.75
CA LYS A 6 -15.14 -12.77 -7.48
C LYS A 6 -15.06 -14.22 -7.00
N ASN A 7 -14.68 -15.15 -7.86
CA ASN A 7 -14.62 -16.58 -7.56
C ASN A 7 -13.24 -17.21 -7.81
N SER A 8 -12.23 -16.41 -8.13
CA SER A 8 -10.86 -16.85 -8.35
C SER A 8 -9.96 -16.29 -7.26
N TYR A 9 -9.37 -17.16 -6.48
CA TYR A 9 -8.57 -16.83 -5.28
C TYR A 9 -7.11 -17.30 -5.37
N ARG A 10 -6.75 -18.10 -6.36
CA ARG A 10 -5.41 -18.67 -6.57
C ARG A 10 -4.92 -18.34 -7.96
N ARG A 11 -4.29 -17.19 -8.09
CA ARG A 11 -3.84 -16.64 -9.36
C ARG A 11 -2.33 -16.74 -9.51
N ASN A 12 -1.85 -16.73 -10.74
CA ASN A 12 -0.41 -16.80 -11.02
C ASN A 12 -0.02 -15.92 -12.20
N LEU A 13 1.18 -15.38 -12.13
CA LEU A 13 1.91 -14.74 -13.22
C LEU A 13 3.29 -15.36 -13.31
N VAL A 14 3.69 -15.72 -14.51
CA VAL A 14 5.10 -16.00 -14.81
C VAL A 14 5.67 -14.81 -15.56
N ASP A 15 6.62 -14.12 -14.93
CA ASP A 15 7.30 -12.96 -15.51
C ASP A 15 8.04 -13.36 -16.79
N MET A 16 7.77 -12.62 -17.87
CA MET A 16 8.37 -12.83 -19.20
C MET A 16 8.94 -11.51 -19.79
N HIS A 17 9.57 -10.67 -18.98
CA HIS A 17 10.32 -9.50 -19.49
C HIS A 17 11.62 -9.91 -20.17
N ILE A 18 11.50 -10.82 -21.12
CA ILE A 18 12.63 -11.43 -21.83
C ILE A 18 12.84 -10.70 -23.16
N HIS A 19 14.07 -10.25 -23.39
CA HIS A 19 14.48 -9.62 -24.64
C HIS A 19 14.73 -10.68 -25.73
N ASP A 20 14.94 -10.28 -26.99
CA ASP A 20 15.16 -11.20 -28.10
C ASP A 20 16.53 -11.04 -28.80
N TRP A 21 17.51 -10.40 -28.14
CA TRP A 21 18.87 -10.25 -28.71
C TRP A 21 19.65 -11.58 -28.78
N ASN A 22 19.26 -12.60 -27.99
CA ASN A 22 19.83 -13.96 -28.02
C ASN A 22 18.81 -14.93 -28.64
N ASP A 23 19.25 -15.78 -29.56
CA ASP A 23 18.40 -16.73 -30.28
C ASP A 23 17.90 -17.89 -29.40
N GLU A 24 18.55 -18.14 -28.26
CA GLU A 24 18.10 -19.14 -27.29
C GLU A 24 16.91 -18.66 -26.45
N PHE A 25 16.70 -17.34 -26.37
CA PHE A 25 15.64 -16.79 -25.53
C PHE A 25 14.26 -17.20 -26.04
N LEU A 26 13.46 -17.78 -25.14
CA LEU A 26 12.15 -18.37 -25.37
C LEU A 26 12.16 -19.51 -26.44
N SER A 27 13.33 -19.99 -26.88
CA SER A 27 13.41 -21.07 -27.89
C SER A 27 12.76 -22.38 -27.44
N LYS A 28 12.72 -22.62 -26.13
CA LYS A 28 12.10 -23.80 -25.50
C LYS A 28 10.71 -23.52 -24.89
N PHE A 29 10.11 -22.37 -25.20
CA PHE A 29 8.75 -22.10 -24.76
C PHE A 29 7.80 -23.16 -25.34
N ASP A 30 7.07 -23.83 -24.45
CA ASP A 30 6.12 -24.89 -24.81
C ASP A 30 4.78 -24.67 -24.11
N VAL A 31 3.67 -24.77 -24.85
CA VAL A 31 2.32 -24.53 -24.36
C VAL A 31 1.87 -25.59 -23.37
N ASP A 32 2.24 -26.85 -23.61
CA ASP A 32 1.83 -27.98 -22.77
C ASP A 32 2.61 -27.99 -21.45
N ASP A 33 3.89 -27.66 -21.50
CA ASP A 33 4.72 -27.52 -20.30
C ASP A 33 4.26 -26.33 -19.44
N TYR A 34 3.91 -25.20 -20.06
CA TYR A 34 3.38 -24.05 -19.32
C TYR A 34 2.02 -24.39 -18.67
N TYR A 35 1.13 -25.00 -19.42
CA TYR A 35 -0.17 -25.43 -18.86
C TYR A 35 0.00 -26.46 -17.72
N LYS A 36 0.94 -27.41 -17.87
CA LYS A 36 1.28 -28.38 -16.82
C LYS A 36 1.81 -27.66 -15.56
N TYR A 37 2.64 -26.64 -15.73
CA TYR A 37 3.12 -25.81 -14.62
C TYR A 37 1.93 -25.18 -13.87
N LEU A 38 1.03 -24.53 -14.57
CA LEU A 38 -0.17 -23.89 -13.98
C LEU A 38 -1.04 -24.90 -13.22
N LYS A 39 -1.23 -26.08 -13.77
CA LYS A 39 -1.98 -27.16 -13.11
C LYS A 39 -1.29 -27.65 -11.84
N THR A 40 0.04 -27.74 -11.84
CA THR A 40 0.81 -28.11 -10.64
C THR A 40 0.74 -27.02 -9.57
N CYS A 41 0.68 -25.76 -9.96
CA CYS A 41 0.44 -24.61 -9.06
C CYS A 41 -0.97 -24.58 -8.47
N GLU A 42 -1.92 -25.41 -8.92
CA GLU A 42 -3.33 -25.42 -8.46
C GLU A 42 -4.06 -24.10 -8.68
N VAL A 43 -3.74 -23.37 -9.76
CA VAL A 43 -4.34 -22.06 -10.05
C VAL A 43 -5.79 -22.17 -10.50
N ASP A 44 -6.60 -21.17 -10.17
CA ASP A 44 -7.96 -20.93 -10.66
C ASP A 44 -8.12 -19.63 -11.45
N GLY A 45 -7.01 -18.97 -11.78
CA GLY A 45 -6.90 -17.82 -12.65
C GLY A 45 -5.45 -17.58 -13.06
N VAL A 46 -5.21 -17.05 -14.25
CA VAL A 46 -3.85 -16.80 -14.75
C VAL A 46 -3.75 -15.47 -15.47
N MET A 47 -2.63 -14.80 -15.29
CA MET A 47 -2.25 -13.64 -16.09
C MET A 47 -1.13 -14.04 -17.05
N LEU A 48 -1.32 -13.78 -18.35
CA LEU A 48 -0.38 -14.14 -19.40
C LEU A 48 0.19 -12.91 -20.09
N TYR A 49 1.50 -12.91 -20.29
CA TYR A 49 2.21 -11.82 -20.95
C TYR A 49 1.87 -11.73 -22.43
N LEU A 50 1.21 -10.65 -22.83
CA LEU A 50 0.94 -10.35 -24.24
C LEU A 50 1.94 -9.34 -24.79
N GLN A 51 2.47 -8.46 -23.92
CA GLN A 51 3.53 -7.50 -24.25
C GLN A 51 4.33 -7.19 -22.99
N SER A 52 5.65 -7.04 -23.09
CA SER A 52 6.55 -6.85 -21.95
C SER A 52 7.10 -5.41 -21.87
N HIS A 53 7.79 -5.06 -20.79
CA HIS A 53 8.48 -3.75 -20.62
C HIS A 53 9.51 -3.45 -21.72
N VAL A 54 10.04 -4.49 -22.37
CA VAL A 54 10.92 -4.33 -23.52
C VAL A 54 10.17 -3.73 -24.71
N GLY A 55 8.86 -3.95 -24.80
CA GLY A 55 8.01 -3.56 -25.93
C GLY A 55 7.77 -4.71 -26.91
N LEU A 56 8.32 -5.91 -26.65
CA LEU A 56 8.11 -7.09 -27.48
C LEU A 56 6.76 -7.73 -27.18
N CYS A 57 6.00 -8.00 -28.24
CA CYS A 57 4.70 -8.68 -28.19
C CYS A 57 4.89 -10.19 -28.36
N HIS A 58 4.05 -10.98 -27.68
CA HIS A 58 4.04 -12.43 -27.78
C HIS A 58 2.91 -12.94 -28.70
N TYR A 59 2.53 -12.13 -29.69
CA TYR A 59 1.50 -12.41 -30.70
C TYR A 59 1.83 -11.68 -32.01
N PRO A 60 1.23 -12.04 -33.14
CA PRO A 60 1.48 -11.41 -34.44
C PRO A 60 0.87 -10.00 -34.51
N THR A 61 1.56 -9.02 -33.93
CA THR A 61 1.18 -7.61 -33.95
C THR A 61 1.47 -6.97 -35.33
N LYS A 62 0.68 -5.97 -35.73
CA LYS A 62 0.89 -5.15 -36.92
C LYS A 62 1.48 -3.77 -36.55
N SER A 63 1.29 -3.33 -35.34
CA SER A 63 1.71 -1.99 -34.87
C SER A 63 2.99 -2.01 -34.03
N GLY A 64 3.27 -3.11 -33.33
CA GLY A 64 4.46 -3.29 -32.50
C GLY A 64 5.50 -4.23 -33.12
N VAL A 65 6.28 -4.88 -32.28
CA VAL A 65 7.31 -5.86 -32.67
C VAL A 65 7.04 -7.18 -31.95
N MET A 66 6.84 -8.25 -32.74
CA MET A 66 6.72 -9.60 -32.18
C MET A 66 8.09 -10.15 -31.80
N HIS A 67 8.20 -10.74 -30.61
CA HIS A 67 9.40 -11.44 -30.14
C HIS A 67 9.79 -12.54 -31.14
N LYS A 68 11.07 -12.55 -31.58
CA LYS A 68 11.53 -13.43 -32.67
C LYS A 68 11.34 -14.93 -32.41
N ALA A 69 11.33 -15.37 -31.14
CA ALA A 69 11.10 -16.77 -30.78
C ALA A 69 9.69 -17.27 -31.15
N PHE A 70 8.74 -16.39 -31.40
CA PHE A 70 7.39 -16.78 -31.83
C PHE A 70 7.24 -16.84 -33.38
N ARG A 71 8.28 -16.55 -34.16
CA ARG A 71 8.25 -16.70 -35.62
C ARG A 71 8.11 -18.18 -35.99
N GLY A 72 7.12 -18.49 -36.83
CA GLY A 72 6.78 -19.87 -37.19
C GLY A 72 5.90 -20.61 -36.18
N ARG A 73 5.54 -19.96 -35.06
CA ARG A 73 4.61 -20.42 -34.04
C ARG A 73 3.84 -19.25 -33.43
N GLU A 74 3.35 -18.38 -34.30
CA GLU A 74 2.77 -17.08 -33.95
C GLU A 74 1.53 -17.19 -33.06
N ASP A 75 0.85 -18.33 -33.07
CA ASP A 75 -0.35 -18.62 -32.30
C ASP A 75 -0.08 -19.34 -30.96
N ALA A 76 1.18 -19.58 -30.58
CA ALA A 76 1.50 -20.34 -29.36
C ALA A 76 0.87 -19.70 -28.10
N MET A 77 0.94 -18.37 -27.95
CA MET A 77 0.32 -17.70 -26.81
C MET A 77 -1.20 -17.79 -26.85
N ARG A 78 -1.84 -17.72 -28.04
CA ARG A 78 -3.26 -17.92 -28.20
C ARG A 78 -3.69 -19.35 -27.85
N GLN A 79 -2.89 -20.36 -28.26
CA GLN A 79 -3.14 -21.75 -27.86
C GLN A 79 -3.10 -21.92 -26.34
N LEU A 80 -2.18 -21.25 -25.64
CA LEU A 80 -2.13 -21.26 -24.18
C LEU A 80 -3.38 -20.62 -23.57
N VAL A 81 -3.79 -19.45 -24.06
CA VAL A 81 -5.03 -18.78 -23.63
C VAL A 81 -6.24 -19.69 -23.80
N ASP A 82 -6.42 -20.25 -25.01
CA ASP A 82 -7.54 -21.13 -25.35
C ASP A 82 -7.53 -22.40 -24.49
N LYS A 83 -6.35 -22.96 -24.23
CA LYS A 83 -6.16 -24.14 -23.38
C LYS A 83 -6.54 -23.89 -21.93
N CYS A 84 -6.13 -22.75 -21.36
CA CYS A 84 -6.53 -22.36 -20.00
C CYS A 84 -8.05 -22.18 -19.93
N ARG A 85 -8.64 -21.40 -20.82
CA ARG A 85 -10.07 -21.10 -20.80
C ARG A 85 -10.95 -22.34 -21.04
N SER A 86 -10.58 -23.21 -21.96
CA SER A 86 -11.32 -24.47 -22.21
C SER A 86 -11.28 -25.43 -21.02
N ASN A 87 -10.35 -25.22 -20.08
CA ASN A 87 -10.26 -25.97 -18.83
C ASN A 87 -10.79 -25.16 -17.62
N GLY A 88 -11.54 -24.08 -17.84
CA GLY A 88 -12.20 -23.31 -16.80
C GLY A 88 -11.29 -22.37 -16.01
N ILE A 89 -10.08 -22.07 -16.51
CA ILE A 89 -9.14 -21.12 -15.91
C ILE A 89 -9.30 -19.78 -16.64
N PRO A 90 -9.87 -18.74 -16.00
CA PRO A 90 -9.92 -17.38 -16.53
C PRO A 90 -8.54 -16.85 -16.87
N VAL A 91 -8.45 -16.09 -17.96
CA VAL A 91 -7.19 -15.53 -18.44
C VAL A 91 -7.26 -14.01 -18.50
N VAL A 92 -6.30 -13.37 -17.82
CA VAL A 92 -6.05 -11.92 -17.86
C VAL A 92 -4.86 -11.65 -18.77
N GLY A 93 -5.01 -10.73 -19.71
CA GLY A 93 -3.91 -10.30 -20.56
C GLY A 93 -3.06 -9.24 -19.87
N TYR A 94 -1.76 -9.49 -19.74
CA TYR A 94 -0.78 -8.53 -19.24
C TYR A 94 -0.30 -7.60 -20.36
N TYR A 95 -0.31 -6.30 -20.10
CA TYR A 95 0.23 -5.28 -21.01
C TYR A 95 0.95 -4.17 -20.24
N SER A 96 2.19 -3.85 -20.64
CA SER A 96 2.98 -2.77 -20.06
C SER A 96 2.66 -1.44 -20.72
N LEU A 97 2.18 -0.45 -19.95
CA LEU A 97 1.76 0.85 -20.48
C LEU A 97 2.93 1.83 -20.64
N ILE A 98 3.49 2.32 -19.52
CA ILE A 98 4.49 3.39 -19.56
C ILE A 98 5.87 2.86 -19.94
N PHE A 99 6.21 1.64 -19.49
CA PHE A 99 7.47 1.02 -19.86
C PHE A 99 7.34 0.35 -21.22
N ASN A 100 8.08 0.88 -22.19
CA ASN A 100 8.14 0.34 -23.55
C ASN A 100 9.45 0.80 -24.22
N THR A 101 10.50 -0.01 -24.04
CA THR A 101 11.85 0.34 -24.50
C THR A 101 11.91 0.52 -26.01
N LEU A 102 11.31 -0.39 -26.79
CA LEU A 102 11.35 -0.35 -28.23
C LEU A 102 10.64 0.88 -28.80
N GLU A 103 9.47 1.23 -28.28
CA GLU A 103 8.74 2.39 -28.78
C GLU A 103 9.39 3.70 -28.31
N GLU A 104 10.01 3.73 -27.12
CA GLU A 104 10.82 4.87 -26.63
C GLU A 104 12.04 5.11 -27.55
N GLU A 105 12.65 4.06 -28.07
CA GLU A 105 13.78 4.15 -29.00
C GLU A 105 13.35 4.57 -30.41
N ARG A 106 12.23 4.01 -30.91
CA ARG A 106 11.69 4.28 -32.27
C ARG A 106 11.07 5.66 -32.39
N HIS A 107 10.54 6.19 -31.28
CA HIS A 107 9.80 7.44 -31.18
C HIS A 107 10.39 8.35 -30.11
N PRO A 108 11.51 9.05 -30.40
CA PRO A 108 12.15 9.96 -29.44
C PRO A 108 11.20 11.03 -28.87
N GLU A 109 10.20 11.42 -29.62
CA GLU A 109 9.17 12.40 -29.23
C GLU A 109 8.17 11.85 -28.20
N TRP A 110 8.10 10.53 -27.98
CA TRP A 110 7.26 9.90 -26.96
C TRP A 110 7.97 9.75 -25.62
N ARG A 111 9.26 10.02 -25.56
CA ARG A 111 10.11 9.79 -24.37
C ARG A 111 9.62 10.54 -23.15
N LEU A 112 9.69 9.86 -22.02
CA LEU A 112 9.63 10.48 -20.72
C LEU A 112 11.00 11.10 -20.41
N ILE A 113 11.10 12.44 -20.47
CA ILE A 113 12.35 13.18 -20.32
C ILE A 113 12.67 13.39 -18.85
N SER A 114 13.82 12.90 -18.41
CA SER A 114 14.27 12.94 -17.01
C SER A 114 15.08 14.17 -16.65
N ASP A 115 15.72 14.78 -17.63
CA ASP A 115 16.62 15.92 -17.44
C ASP A 115 16.20 17.10 -18.33
N ARG A 116 15.77 18.15 -17.68
CA ARG A 116 15.29 19.37 -18.33
C ARG A 116 16.37 20.08 -19.16
N LYS A 117 17.65 20.01 -18.70
CA LYS A 117 18.75 20.76 -19.33
C LYS A 117 19.28 20.06 -20.58
N THR A 118 19.35 18.73 -20.55
CA THR A 118 19.93 17.94 -21.63
C THR A 118 18.87 17.34 -22.56
N GLY A 119 17.60 17.29 -22.14
CA GLY A 119 16.52 16.63 -22.88
C GLY A 119 16.68 15.09 -22.94
N THR A 120 17.45 14.50 -22.01
CA THR A 120 17.70 13.05 -22.00
C THR A 120 16.60 12.30 -21.23
N SER A 121 16.28 11.10 -21.73
CA SER A 121 15.34 10.19 -21.06
C SER A 121 15.99 9.43 -19.91
N TYR A 122 15.17 8.75 -19.10
CA TYR A 122 15.66 7.85 -18.05
C TYR A 122 16.47 6.69 -18.62
N HIS A 123 16.07 6.13 -19.77
CA HIS A 123 16.79 5.04 -20.43
C HIS A 123 18.16 5.49 -20.93
N GLN A 124 18.26 6.65 -21.56
CA GLN A 124 19.53 7.24 -21.97
C GLN A 124 20.47 7.53 -20.81
N ARG A 125 19.94 7.65 -19.58
CA ARG A 125 20.73 7.81 -18.34
C ARG A 125 20.99 6.49 -17.59
N GLY A 126 20.76 5.35 -18.23
CA GLY A 126 21.10 4.03 -17.71
C GLY A 126 19.96 3.28 -16.98
N SER A 127 18.73 3.76 -17.04
CA SER A 127 17.58 2.93 -16.59
C SER A 127 17.41 1.73 -17.50
N ARG A 128 17.05 0.58 -16.92
CA ARG A 128 16.90 -0.69 -17.65
C ARG A 128 15.87 -0.59 -18.78
N TYR A 129 14.77 0.11 -18.55
CA TYR A 129 13.66 0.20 -19.50
C TYR A 129 13.44 1.64 -19.97
N GLY A 130 13.11 1.78 -21.25
CA GLY A 130 12.60 2.99 -21.86
C GLY A 130 11.17 3.26 -21.40
N ARG A 131 10.78 4.54 -21.41
CA ARG A 131 9.49 5.01 -20.86
C ARG A 131 8.85 5.99 -21.81
N CYS A 132 7.60 5.73 -22.17
CA CYS A 132 6.78 6.61 -22.99
C CYS A 132 5.91 7.51 -22.10
N CYS A 133 5.80 8.78 -22.48
CA CYS A 133 5.04 9.77 -21.71
C CYS A 133 3.52 9.57 -21.85
N PRO A 134 2.76 9.38 -20.78
CA PRO A 134 1.31 9.22 -20.83
C PRO A 134 0.56 10.47 -21.30
N ASN A 135 1.20 11.64 -21.36
CA ASN A 135 0.63 12.88 -21.88
C ASN A 135 0.88 13.06 -23.40
N ASN A 136 1.65 12.17 -24.04
CA ASN A 136 1.87 12.26 -25.47
C ASN A 136 0.67 11.70 -26.25
N ALA A 137 0.07 12.50 -27.12
CA ALA A 137 -1.16 12.14 -27.83
C ALA A 137 -0.94 11.01 -28.85
N GLU A 138 0.19 11.01 -29.57
CA GLU A 138 0.52 9.97 -30.56
C GLU A 138 0.76 8.62 -29.89
N TYR A 139 1.42 8.62 -28.70
CA TYR A 139 1.59 7.42 -27.91
C TYR A 139 0.22 6.87 -27.44
N ARG A 140 -0.69 7.73 -27.02
CA ARG A 140 -2.08 7.32 -26.67
C ARG A 140 -2.81 6.70 -27.87
N ASP A 141 -2.62 7.22 -29.07
CA ASP A 141 -3.22 6.64 -30.28
C ASP A 141 -2.57 5.29 -30.63
N PHE A 142 -1.28 5.13 -30.45
CA PHE A 142 -0.60 3.84 -30.55
C PHE A 142 -1.19 2.81 -29.57
N LEU A 143 -1.42 3.17 -28.31
CA LEU A 143 -2.02 2.29 -27.31
C LEU A 143 -3.44 1.83 -27.73
N LYS A 144 -4.26 2.69 -28.31
CA LYS A 144 -5.58 2.30 -28.84
C LYS A 144 -5.45 1.19 -29.90
N VAL A 145 -4.47 1.33 -30.79
CA VAL A 145 -4.24 0.32 -31.83
C VAL A 145 -3.80 -1.01 -31.21
N GLN A 146 -2.83 -0.98 -30.28
CA GLN A 146 -2.34 -2.19 -29.60
C GLN A 146 -3.45 -2.89 -28.80
N ILE A 147 -4.20 -2.15 -28.00
CA ILE A 147 -5.33 -2.72 -27.20
C ILE A 147 -6.35 -3.37 -28.14
N LYS A 148 -6.68 -2.71 -29.25
CA LYS A 148 -7.61 -3.28 -30.24
C LYS A 148 -7.05 -4.54 -30.88
N GLU A 149 -5.78 -4.59 -31.27
CA GLU A 149 -5.13 -5.80 -31.80
C GLU A 149 -5.21 -6.98 -30.83
N ILE A 150 -4.92 -6.73 -29.54
CA ILE A 150 -4.99 -7.75 -28.49
C ILE A 150 -6.42 -8.29 -28.37
N LEU A 151 -7.42 -7.42 -28.28
CA LEU A 151 -8.81 -7.82 -28.07
C LEU A 151 -9.44 -8.45 -29.32
N ASP A 152 -8.95 -8.14 -30.52
CA ASP A 152 -9.36 -8.80 -31.75
C ASP A 152 -8.70 -10.20 -31.89
N TYR A 153 -7.53 -10.42 -31.32
CA TYR A 153 -6.74 -11.65 -31.49
C TYR A 153 -6.99 -12.69 -30.37
N PHE A 154 -7.16 -12.24 -29.13
CA PHE A 154 -7.33 -13.10 -27.96
C PHE A 154 -8.77 -13.05 -27.41
N THR A 155 -9.23 -14.17 -26.88
CA THR A 155 -10.45 -14.21 -26.06
C THR A 155 -10.02 -14.18 -24.58
N LEU A 156 -10.22 -13.05 -23.90
CA LEU A 156 -9.76 -12.82 -22.52
C LEU A 156 -10.93 -12.65 -21.56
N ASP A 157 -10.66 -12.80 -20.24
CA ASP A 157 -11.60 -12.52 -19.16
C ASP A 157 -11.29 -11.19 -18.47
N GLY A 158 -10.06 -10.67 -18.62
CA GLY A 158 -9.62 -9.38 -18.13
C GLY A 158 -8.37 -8.87 -18.82
N MET A 159 -8.07 -7.60 -18.56
CA MET A 159 -6.80 -6.94 -18.91
C MET A 159 -6.17 -6.39 -17.65
N PHE A 160 -4.87 -6.62 -17.50
CA PHE A 160 -4.02 -6.01 -16.49
C PHE A 160 -3.03 -5.07 -17.18
N TYR A 161 -3.05 -3.82 -16.76
CA TYR A 161 -2.16 -2.79 -17.26
C TYR A 161 -1.08 -2.47 -16.24
N ASP A 162 0.15 -2.80 -16.60
CA ASP A 162 1.30 -2.58 -15.74
C ASP A 162 1.96 -1.23 -15.98
N MET A 163 2.74 -0.76 -14.98
CA MET A 163 3.48 0.50 -15.01
C MET A 163 2.56 1.72 -15.23
N THR A 164 1.55 1.82 -14.41
CA THR A 164 0.50 2.87 -14.45
C THR A 164 0.75 3.97 -13.43
N TYR A 165 2.00 4.31 -13.21
CA TYR A 165 2.45 5.37 -12.32
C TYR A 165 3.57 6.18 -12.96
N TRP A 166 3.78 7.39 -12.47
CA TRP A 166 4.95 8.16 -12.86
C TRP A 166 6.21 7.51 -12.27
N SER A 167 7.03 6.94 -13.11
CA SER A 167 8.32 6.38 -12.71
C SER A 167 9.43 7.44 -12.70
N GLY A 168 9.15 8.60 -12.16
CA GLY A 168 9.96 9.79 -12.09
C GLY A 168 9.28 11.03 -12.66
N VAL A 169 9.95 12.18 -12.65
CA VAL A 169 9.43 13.44 -13.20
C VAL A 169 9.64 13.46 -14.73
N CYS A 170 8.65 13.97 -15.47
CA CYS A 170 8.74 14.13 -16.91
C CYS A 170 8.77 15.61 -17.32
N TYR A 171 9.82 16.00 -18.03
CA TYR A 171 10.02 17.35 -18.56
C TYR A 171 9.83 17.44 -20.09
N CYS A 172 9.09 16.50 -20.70
CA CYS A 172 8.87 16.51 -22.14
C CYS A 172 7.93 17.63 -22.57
N GLU A 173 7.93 17.94 -23.86
CA GLU A 173 7.13 19.02 -24.44
C GLU A 173 5.61 18.80 -24.25
N SER A 174 5.12 17.56 -24.27
CA SER A 174 3.70 17.25 -24.01
C SER A 174 3.30 17.63 -22.58
N CYS A 175 4.14 17.32 -21.59
CA CYS A 175 3.91 17.72 -20.21
C CYS A 175 3.96 19.23 -20.02
N ARG A 176 4.94 19.91 -20.65
CA ARG A 176 5.08 21.36 -20.58
C ARG A 176 3.83 22.08 -21.14
N LYS A 177 3.43 21.71 -22.36
CA LYS A 177 2.24 22.30 -23.01
C LYS A 177 0.95 22.06 -22.22
N ARG A 178 0.80 20.86 -21.69
CA ARG A 178 -0.37 20.52 -20.88
C ARG A 178 -0.40 21.33 -19.60
N PHE A 179 0.72 21.49 -18.90
CA PHE A 179 0.82 22.25 -17.69
C PHE A 179 0.51 23.73 -17.94
N GLU A 180 1.11 24.33 -18.99
CA GLU A 180 0.83 25.70 -19.40
C GLU A 180 -0.65 25.91 -19.74
N ALA A 181 -1.26 25.00 -20.49
CA ALA A 181 -2.67 25.09 -20.87
C ALA A 181 -3.64 25.00 -19.69
N GLU A 182 -3.32 24.18 -18.68
CA GLU A 182 -4.19 23.96 -17.52
C GLU A 182 -3.97 24.97 -16.39
N THR A 183 -2.78 25.57 -16.28
CA THR A 183 -2.41 26.41 -15.13
C THR A 183 -2.01 27.85 -15.47
N GLY A 184 -1.69 28.12 -16.74
CA GLY A 184 -1.12 29.39 -17.18
C GLY A 184 0.38 29.55 -16.87
N VAL A 185 1.02 28.59 -16.24
CA VAL A 185 2.47 28.61 -15.94
C VAL A 185 3.24 28.11 -17.18
N ALA A 186 4.05 28.98 -17.76
CA ALA A 186 4.68 28.76 -19.07
C ALA A 186 5.73 27.62 -19.10
N ASP A 187 6.33 27.30 -17.96
CA ASP A 187 7.40 26.32 -17.88
C ASP A 187 7.24 25.39 -16.69
N LEU A 188 7.75 24.16 -16.79
CA LEU A 188 7.70 23.20 -15.69
C LEU A 188 8.66 23.65 -14.56
N PRO A 189 8.24 23.57 -13.30
CA PRO A 189 9.08 23.95 -12.17
C PRO A 189 10.26 23.00 -11.98
N ASP A 190 11.24 23.43 -11.17
CA ASP A 190 12.28 22.55 -10.66
C ASP A 190 11.67 21.68 -9.54
N MET A 191 11.59 20.39 -9.78
CA MET A 191 10.96 19.44 -8.85
C MET A 191 11.91 18.91 -7.76
N ASP A 192 13.11 19.43 -7.67
CA ASP A 192 13.98 19.20 -6.51
C ASP A 192 13.73 20.22 -5.39
N ASP A 193 12.99 21.31 -5.69
CA ASP A 193 12.49 22.28 -4.72
C ASP A 193 10.96 22.24 -4.60
N MET A 194 10.46 21.45 -3.65
CA MET A 194 9.03 21.31 -3.37
C MET A 194 8.45 22.46 -2.54
N SER A 195 9.23 23.46 -2.16
CA SER A 195 8.75 24.62 -1.39
C SER A 195 7.93 25.60 -2.24
N THR A 196 8.12 25.61 -3.55
CA THR A 196 7.47 26.55 -4.47
C THR A 196 6.01 26.15 -4.75
N PRO A 197 5.09 27.14 -4.88
CA PRO A 197 3.70 26.88 -5.25
C PRO A 197 3.57 26.14 -6.59
N GLU A 198 4.43 26.46 -7.57
CA GLU A 198 4.42 25.85 -8.89
C GLU A 198 4.82 24.37 -8.84
N ALA A 199 5.77 23.98 -7.96
CA ALA A 199 6.17 22.60 -7.78
C ALA A 199 5.03 21.77 -7.13
N LYS A 200 4.35 22.34 -6.12
CA LYS A 200 3.18 21.71 -5.50
C LYS A 200 2.05 21.53 -6.53
N LEU A 201 1.75 22.56 -7.31
CA LEU A 201 0.74 22.52 -8.36
C LEU A 201 1.09 21.50 -9.45
N PHE A 202 2.35 21.42 -9.89
CA PHE A 202 2.76 20.45 -10.90
C PHE A 202 2.64 19.02 -10.36
N ARG A 203 2.98 18.79 -9.10
CA ARG A 203 2.79 17.47 -8.46
C ARG A 203 1.31 17.07 -8.47
N GLU A 204 0.41 17.95 -8.07
CA GLU A 204 -1.04 17.71 -8.10
C GLU A 204 -1.53 17.38 -9.52
N LYS A 205 -1.08 18.14 -10.51
CA LYS A 205 -1.44 17.89 -11.91
C LYS A 205 -0.92 16.54 -12.42
N ARG A 206 0.27 16.12 -12.01
CA ARG A 206 0.79 14.78 -12.35
C ARG A 206 -0.12 13.67 -11.82
N ASP A 207 -0.62 13.80 -10.59
CA ASP A 207 -1.51 12.85 -9.97
C ASP A 207 -2.85 12.77 -10.73
N GLU A 208 -3.43 13.92 -11.09
CA GLU A 208 -4.62 13.99 -11.95
C GLU A 208 -4.39 13.36 -13.33
N TRP A 209 -3.25 13.64 -13.95
CA TRP A 209 -2.93 13.15 -15.30
C TRP A 209 -2.73 11.65 -15.37
N ILE A 210 -2.13 11.04 -14.33
CA ILE A 210 -1.96 9.59 -14.33
C ILE A 210 -3.30 8.86 -14.15
N ALA A 211 -4.19 9.35 -13.29
CA ALA A 211 -5.52 8.78 -13.16
C ALA A 211 -6.36 8.99 -14.44
N GLU A 212 -6.25 10.14 -15.09
CA GLU A 212 -6.90 10.40 -16.38
C GLU A 212 -6.38 9.46 -17.47
N PHE A 213 -5.07 9.21 -17.50
CA PHE A 213 -4.48 8.24 -18.42
C PHE A 213 -4.98 6.81 -18.16
N CYS A 214 -5.06 6.38 -16.91
CA CYS A 214 -5.62 5.07 -16.57
C CYS A 214 -7.09 4.98 -16.95
N ARG A 215 -7.87 6.04 -16.70
CA ARG A 215 -9.28 6.11 -17.13
C ARG A 215 -9.42 5.99 -18.65
N PHE A 216 -8.61 6.72 -19.40
CA PHE A 216 -8.59 6.63 -20.86
C PHE A 216 -8.37 5.19 -21.34
N VAL A 217 -7.43 4.45 -20.75
CA VAL A 217 -7.15 3.06 -21.11
C VAL A 217 -8.29 2.14 -20.71
N THR A 218 -8.84 2.30 -19.52
CA THR A 218 -9.98 1.52 -19.00
C THR A 218 -11.23 1.73 -19.86
N ASP A 219 -11.59 2.98 -20.11
CA ASP A 219 -12.78 3.33 -20.92
C ASP A 219 -12.66 2.80 -22.35
N TYR A 220 -11.46 2.89 -22.94
CA TYR A 220 -11.25 2.37 -24.29
C TYR A 220 -11.34 0.84 -24.32
N THR A 221 -10.81 0.14 -23.32
CA THR A 221 -10.92 -1.31 -23.19
C THR A 221 -12.37 -1.74 -23.04
N HIS A 222 -13.12 -1.11 -22.13
CA HIS A 222 -14.55 -1.41 -21.92
C HIS A 222 -15.42 -1.05 -23.13
N LYS A 223 -15.05 0.00 -23.90
CA LYS A 223 -15.75 0.32 -25.16
C LYS A 223 -15.64 -0.81 -26.18
N LEU A 224 -14.48 -1.47 -26.25
CA LEU A 224 -14.26 -2.60 -27.17
C LEU A 224 -14.81 -3.91 -26.62
N ALA A 225 -14.69 -4.13 -25.32
CA ALA A 225 -15.07 -5.38 -24.64
C ALA A 225 -15.68 -5.10 -23.26
N PRO A 226 -16.99 -4.75 -23.18
CA PRO A 226 -17.64 -4.29 -21.94
C PRO A 226 -17.68 -5.33 -20.80
N SER A 227 -17.51 -6.61 -21.10
CA SER A 227 -17.53 -7.70 -20.10
C SER A 227 -16.18 -7.95 -19.45
N LEU A 228 -15.09 -7.49 -20.05
CA LEU A 228 -13.74 -7.65 -19.50
C LEU A 228 -13.59 -6.93 -18.16
N SER A 229 -12.86 -7.52 -17.24
CA SER A 229 -12.35 -6.78 -16.09
C SER A 229 -11.09 -6.01 -16.48
N VAL A 230 -10.92 -4.82 -15.90
CA VAL A 230 -9.70 -4.02 -16.06
C VAL A 230 -9.12 -3.74 -14.71
N SER A 231 -7.82 -4.00 -14.56
CA SER A 231 -7.04 -3.60 -13.39
C SER A 231 -5.74 -2.93 -13.82
N HIS A 232 -5.26 -2.02 -12.98
CA HIS A 232 -4.00 -1.32 -13.12
C HIS A 232 -3.10 -1.68 -11.95
N ASN A 233 -1.80 -1.78 -12.18
CA ASN A 233 -0.86 -2.10 -11.11
C ASN A 233 -0.76 -0.95 -10.10
N ASN A 234 -1.20 -1.20 -8.87
CA ASN A 234 -1.06 -0.29 -7.74
C ASN A 234 0.24 -0.56 -6.94
N ALA A 235 1.33 -0.90 -7.64
CA ALA A 235 2.65 -1.11 -7.06
C ALA A 235 3.16 0.14 -6.32
N HIS A 236 4.16 -0.05 -5.47
CA HIS A 236 4.82 1.02 -4.71
C HIS A 236 3.90 1.81 -3.76
N SER A 237 2.84 1.18 -3.25
CA SER A 237 1.93 1.85 -2.31
C SER A 237 2.58 2.19 -0.97
N VAL A 238 3.67 1.53 -0.58
CA VAL A 238 4.40 1.75 0.68
C VAL A 238 5.80 2.30 0.47
N GLU A 239 6.51 1.78 -0.52
CA GLU A 239 7.89 2.17 -0.84
C GLU A 239 7.95 3.37 -1.80
N GLY A 240 9.04 4.09 -1.74
CA GLY A 240 9.30 5.21 -2.64
C GLY A 240 8.75 6.55 -2.16
N ASP A 241 9.13 7.58 -2.88
CA ASP A 241 8.64 8.93 -2.70
C ASP A 241 7.54 9.26 -3.72
N TRP A 242 6.98 10.46 -3.64
CA TRP A 242 5.95 10.93 -4.57
C TRP A 242 6.34 10.88 -6.06
N LYS A 243 7.63 10.82 -6.40
CA LYS A 243 8.11 10.75 -7.79
C LYS A 243 7.84 9.39 -8.43
N ASN A 244 7.74 8.32 -7.62
CA ASN A 244 7.70 6.92 -8.07
C ASN A 244 6.59 6.11 -7.40
N ILE A 245 5.47 6.72 -7.06
CA ILE A 245 4.35 6.04 -6.39
C ILE A 245 3.12 6.01 -7.31
N THR A 246 2.35 4.94 -7.20
CA THR A 246 1.00 4.90 -7.79
C THR A 246 0.08 5.79 -6.97
N TRP A 247 -0.52 6.78 -7.63
CA TRP A 247 -1.49 7.64 -6.96
C TRP A 247 -2.79 6.86 -6.65
N GLU A 248 -3.35 7.10 -5.47
CA GLU A 248 -4.55 6.40 -4.99
C GLU A 248 -5.77 6.55 -5.91
N GLY A 249 -5.89 7.63 -6.66
CA GLY A 249 -6.95 7.83 -7.65
C GLY A 249 -6.91 6.87 -8.86
N VAL A 250 -5.80 6.15 -9.06
CA VAL A 250 -5.72 5.07 -10.06
C VAL A 250 -6.64 3.91 -9.68
N SER A 251 -6.81 3.64 -8.39
CA SER A 251 -7.70 2.58 -7.90
C SER A 251 -9.16 2.78 -8.32
N ASP A 252 -9.60 4.02 -8.51
CA ASP A 252 -10.95 4.34 -8.99
C ASP A 252 -11.16 3.99 -10.48
N GLN A 253 -10.09 3.68 -11.20
CA GLN A 253 -10.11 3.28 -12.61
C GLN A 253 -10.04 1.76 -12.79
N CYS A 254 -10.04 1.00 -11.70
CA CYS A 254 -9.94 -0.46 -11.68
C CYS A 254 -11.28 -1.11 -11.32
N ASP A 255 -11.59 -2.26 -11.92
CA ASP A 255 -12.69 -3.10 -11.44
C ASP A 255 -12.40 -3.63 -10.02
N TYR A 256 -11.14 -3.94 -9.72
CA TYR A 256 -10.63 -4.31 -8.39
C TYR A 256 -9.17 -3.86 -8.25
N CYS A 257 -8.76 -3.51 -7.03
CA CYS A 257 -7.36 -3.18 -6.76
C CYS A 257 -6.48 -4.41 -6.85
N CYS A 258 -5.33 -4.24 -7.48
CA CYS A 258 -4.27 -5.23 -7.52
C CYS A 258 -2.91 -4.52 -7.51
N GLY A 259 -1.87 -5.21 -7.08
CA GLY A 259 -0.50 -4.69 -7.14
C GLY A 259 0.50 -5.65 -6.54
N ASP A 260 1.73 -5.57 -7.06
CA ASP A 260 2.88 -6.25 -6.51
C ASP A 260 3.49 -5.42 -5.38
N ILE A 261 3.69 -6.07 -4.25
CA ILE A 261 4.20 -5.45 -3.05
C ILE A 261 5.38 -6.26 -2.54
N TYR A 262 6.46 -5.57 -2.35
CA TYR A 262 7.70 -6.11 -1.83
C TYR A 262 7.96 -5.45 -0.47
N GLY A 263 8.59 -6.14 0.45
CA GLY A 263 8.84 -5.66 1.79
C GLY A 263 8.68 -6.75 2.83
N ASP A 264 8.70 -6.37 4.10
CA ASP A 264 8.44 -7.31 5.18
C ASP A 264 6.93 -7.64 5.27
N ILE A 265 6.58 -8.62 6.10
CA ILE A 265 5.19 -9.08 6.23
C ILE A 265 4.26 -7.99 6.79
N TYR A 266 4.76 -7.04 7.59
CA TYR A 266 3.96 -5.92 8.11
C TYR A 266 3.71 -4.86 7.04
N ASP A 267 4.70 -4.60 6.16
CA ASP A 267 4.52 -3.75 4.98
C ASP A 267 3.44 -4.34 4.08
N ASN A 268 3.46 -5.66 3.92
CA ASN A 268 2.48 -6.41 3.15
C ASN A 268 1.08 -6.30 3.77
N SER A 269 0.96 -6.43 5.10
CA SER A 269 -0.31 -6.24 5.82
C SER A 269 -0.85 -4.82 5.68
N PHE A 270 0.02 -3.80 5.76
CA PHE A 270 -0.36 -2.41 5.49
C PHE A 270 -0.95 -2.24 4.09
N CYS A 271 -0.27 -2.75 3.08
CA CYS A 271 -0.69 -2.59 1.70
C CYS A 271 -2.01 -3.27 1.38
N ILE A 272 -2.23 -4.48 1.88
CA ILE A 272 -3.49 -5.19 1.62
C ILE A 272 -4.67 -4.48 2.31
N LYS A 273 -4.47 -3.91 3.51
CA LYS A 273 -5.48 -3.07 4.18
C LYS A 273 -5.76 -1.78 3.39
N TYR A 274 -4.73 -1.19 2.80
CA TYR A 274 -4.89 -0.05 1.90
C TYR A 274 -5.72 -0.43 0.67
N PHE A 275 -5.40 -1.54 0.00
CA PHE A 275 -6.16 -2.02 -1.16
C PHE A 275 -7.63 -2.30 -0.82
N GLN A 276 -7.93 -2.86 0.34
CA GLN A 276 -9.29 -3.14 0.79
C GLN A 276 -10.16 -1.89 0.87
N ASN A 277 -9.60 -0.76 1.30
CA ASN A 277 -10.33 0.51 1.37
C ASN A 277 -10.30 1.30 0.06
N ALA A 278 -9.30 1.07 -0.80
CA ALA A 278 -9.19 1.74 -2.10
C ALA A 278 -10.01 1.05 -3.19
N THR A 279 -10.23 -0.26 -3.11
CA THR A 279 -10.88 -1.05 -4.17
C THR A 279 -12.34 -0.70 -4.39
N GLN A 280 -12.79 -0.83 -5.65
CA GLN A 280 -14.22 -0.75 -6.01
C GLN A 280 -14.95 -2.06 -5.69
N ASN A 281 -14.29 -3.20 -5.83
CA ASN A 281 -14.86 -4.52 -5.60
C ASN A 281 -13.87 -5.43 -4.89
N MET A 282 -14.38 -6.29 -4.00
CA MET A 282 -13.64 -7.42 -3.45
C MET A 282 -13.76 -8.65 -4.37
N PRO A 283 -12.82 -9.60 -4.28
CA PRO A 283 -11.58 -9.53 -3.51
C PRO A 283 -10.54 -8.59 -4.15
N VAL A 284 -9.71 -7.97 -3.35
CA VAL A 284 -8.47 -7.35 -3.83
C VAL A 284 -7.53 -8.45 -4.30
N GLU A 285 -6.71 -8.17 -5.30
CA GLU A 285 -5.67 -9.07 -5.75
C GLU A 285 -4.33 -8.62 -5.17
N TYR A 286 -3.69 -9.49 -4.43
CA TYR A 286 -2.44 -9.22 -3.77
C TYR A 286 -1.31 -10.05 -4.39
N MET A 287 -0.37 -9.35 -5.04
CA MET A 287 0.73 -9.98 -5.74
C MET A 287 1.88 -10.34 -4.80
N VAL A 288 2.07 -11.63 -4.60
CA VAL A 288 3.11 -12.21 -3.74
C VAL A 288 4.23 -12.79 -4.60
N SER A 289 5.47 -12.45 -4.28
CA SER A 289 6.64 -13.03 -4.94
C SER A 289 7.03 -14.37 -4.30
N ARG A 290 7.34 -15.38 -5.15
CA ARG A 290 7.95 -16.63 -4.66
C ARG A 290 9.43 -16.50 -4.31
N PHE A 291 10.07 -15.41 -4.71
CA PHE A 291 11.51 -15.19 -4.50
C PHE A 291 11.81 -14.94 -3.02
N ALA A 292 12.97 -15.42 -2.57
CA ALA A 292 13.34 -15.39 -1.16
C ALA A 292 13.47 -13.96 -0.61
N ILE A 293 14.15 -13.06 -1.34
CA ILE A 293 14.38 -11.68 -0.92
C ILE A 293 13.77 -10.70 -1.93
N ASN A 294 14.13 -10.83 -3.21
CA ASN A 294 13.62 -9.96 -4.27
C ASN A 294 13.70 -10.62 -5.64
N LEU A 295 13.07 -10.02 -6.65
CA LEU A 295 13.00 -10.53 -8.03
C LEU A 295 14.36 -10.76 -8.71
N LYS A 296 15.46 -10.19 -8.21
CA LYS A 296 16.81 -10.40 -8.77
C LYS A 296 17.37 -11.79 -8.50
N GLN A 297 16.79 -12.50 -7.54
CA GLN A 297 17.27 -13.82 -7.10
C GLN A 297 16.53 -14.95 -7.81
N HIS A 298 16.67 -15.04 -9.12
CA HIS A 298 15.91 -15.95 -9.99
C HIS A 298 15.85 -17.41 -9.51
N THR A 299 16.93 -17.95 -8.94
CA THR A 299 17.01 -19.36 -8.50
C THR A 299 16.68 -19.58 -7.02
N LEU A 300 16.53 -18.51 -6.22
CA LEU A 300 16.24 -18.64 -4.80
C LEU A 300 14.73 -18.44 -4.56
N SER A 301 14.13 -19.41 -3.90
CA SER A 301 12.71 -19.38 -3.51
C SER A 301 12.55 -19.23 -2.01
N LYS A 302 11.42 -18.68 -1.58
CA LYS A 302 10.96 -18.77 -0.19
C LYS A 302 10.91 -20.25 0.22
N SER A 303 11.11 -20.52 1.51
CA SER A 303 10.77 -21.82 2.08
C SER A 303 9.24 -22.03 2.10
N GLN A 304 8.79 -23.26 2.28
CA GLN A 304 7.34 -23.52 2.35
C GLN A 304 6.65 -22.73 3.47
N PRO A 305 7.20 -22.63 4.71
CA PRO A 305 6.57 -21.81 5.76
C PRO A 305 6.41 -20.33 5.38
N TYR A 306 7.39 -19.72 4.73
CA TYR A 306 7.28 -18.32 4.27
C TYR A 306 6.30 -18.16 3.11
N MET A 307 6.19 -19.17 2.23
CA MET A 307 5.20 -19.16 1.16
C MET A 307 3.78 -19.28 1.74
N ASP A 308 3.59 -20.20 2.69
CA ASP A 308 2.32 -20.40 3.40
C ASP A 308 1.92 -19.11 4.15
N GLN A 309 2.85 -18.47 4.89
CA GLN A 309 2.59 -17.21 5.57
C GLN A 309 2.13 -16.11 4.60
N SER A 310 2.82 -15.98 3.47
CA SER A 310 2.48 -14.97 2.46
C SER A 310 1.08 -15.20 1.88
N VAL A 311 0.72 -16.45 1.61
CA VAL A 311 -0.61 -16.84 1.11
C VAL A 311 -1.67 -16.62 2.18
N PHE A 312 -1.42 -17.03 3.43
CA PHE A 312 -2.39 -16.86 4.50
C PHE A 312 -2.57 -15.41 4.95
N LEU A 313 -1.59 -14.52 4.76
CA LEU A 313 -1.81 -13.10 4.95
C LEU A 313 -2.96 -12.60 4.05
N THR A 314 -2.94 -12.99 2.78
CA THR A 314 -4.00 -12.61 1.84
C THR A 314 -5.35 -13.24 2.20
N VAL A 315 -5.35 -14.51 2.61
CA VAL A 315 -6.55 -15.23 3.09
C VAL A 315 -7.14 -14.53 4.31
N ALA A 316 -6.30 -14.15 5.29
CA ALA A 316 -6.73 -13.42 6.48
C ALA A 316 -7.48 -12.14 6.14
N HIS A 317 -7.11 -11.50 5.04
CA HIS A 317 -7.70 -10.26 4.56
C HIS A 317 -8.80 -10.47 3.50
N HIS A 318 -9.31 -11.68 3.31
CA HIS A 318 -10.32 -12.02 2.30
C HIS A 318 -9.93 -11.59 0.87
N GLY A 319 -8.62 -11.56 0.58
CA GLY A 319 -8.06 -11.23 -0.73
C GLY A 319 -7.87 -12.46 -1.62
N ALA A 320 -7.57 -12.20 -2.89
CA ALA A 320 -7.14 -13.20 -3.85
C ALA A 320 -5.62 -13.20 -3.95
N ASN A 321 -5.01 -14.36 -3.75
CA ASN A 321 -3.59 -14.53 -3.94
C ASN A 321 -3.21 -14.48 -5.41
N PHE A 322 -2.10 -13.82 -5.70
CA PHE A 322 -1.50 -13.75 -7.02
C PHE A 322 0.01 -13.97 -6.89
N VAL A 323 0.46 -15.19 -7.17
CA VAL A 323 1.89 -15.53 -7.00
C VAL A 323 2.66 -15.27 -8.27
N ILE A 324 3.73 -14.47 -8.14
CA ILE A 324 4.66 -14.16 -9.22
C ILE A 324 5.82 -15.16 -9.20
N ASP A 325 6.04 -15.83 -10.32
CA ASP A 325 7.26 -16.55 -10.68
C ASP A 325 7.94 -15.88 -11.87
N ALA A 326 9.05 -16.41 -12.36
CA ALA A 326 9.71 -15.95 -13.57
C ALA A 326 10.15 -17.14 -14.43
N MET A 327 9.94 -17.00 -15.74
CA MET A 327 10.39 -17.96 -16.72
C MET A 327 11.91 -17.89 -16.90
N ASP A 328 12.56 -19.02 -17.05
CA ASP A 328 13.94 -19.04 -17.51
C ASP A 328 14.05 -18.34 -18.89
N PRO A 329 15.12 -17.59 -19.16
CA PRO A 329 15.25 -16.89 -20.44
C PRO A 329 15.07 -17.78 -21.66
N VAL A 330 15.44 -19.07 -21.57
CA VAL A 330 15.25 -20.04 -22.67
C VAL A 330 13.79 -20.51 -22.84
N GLY A 331 12.89 -20.16 -21.92
CA GLY A 331 11.46 -20.50 -22.03
C GLY A 331 11.02 -21.70 -21.19
N THR A 332 11.85 -22.20 -20.27
CA THR A 332 11.51 -23.31 -19.37
C THR A 332 10.98 -22.83 -18.02
N LEU A 333 10.26 -23.71 -17.32
CA LEU A 333 9.65 -23.46 -16.02
C LEU A 333 10.12 -24.46 -14.97
N ASN A 334 10.29 -23.99 -13.74
CA ASN A 334 10.77 -24.82 -12.64
C ASN A 334 9.62 -25.54 -11.92
N MET A 335 9.46 -26.84 -12.15
CA MET A 335 8.39 -27.62 -11.54
C MET A 335 8.48 -27.73 -10.01
N LYS A 336 9.68 -27.56 -9.40
CA LYS A 336 9.79 -27.50 -7.92
C LYS A 336 9.17 -26.21 -7.37
N VAL A 337 9.25 -25.11 -8.12
CA VAL A 337 8.55 -23.88 -7.78
C VAL A 337 7.04 -24.04 -7.94
N ALA A 338 6.60 -24.73 -9.00
CA ALA A 338 5.18 -25.04 -9.16
C ALA A 338 4.62 -25.84 -7.98
N GLU A 339 5.38 -26.84 -7.49
CA GLU A 339 5.01 -27.64 -6.30
C GLU A 339 4.96 -26.79 -5.02
N LEU A 340 5.94 -25.89 -4.83
CA LEU A 340 5.96 -24.94 -3.70
C LEU A 340 4.69 -24.09 -3.65
N ILE A 341 4.33 -23.49 -4.79
CA ILE A 341 3.11 -22.67 -4.94
C ILE A 341 1.86 -23.54 -4.74
N GLY A 342 1.82 -24.69 -5.39
CA GLY A 342 0.69 -25.63 -5.31
C GLY A 342 0.44 -26.14 -3.89
N ASN A 343 1.48 -26.35 -3.08
CA ASN A 343 1.34 -26.72 -1.67
C ASN A 343 0.66 -25.63 -0.87
N ALA A 344 1.08 -24.38 -1.03
CA ALA A 344 0.48 -23.22 -0.34
C ALA A 344 -0.98 -23.03 -0.78
N TYR A 345 -1.28 -23.19 -2.07
CA TYR A 345 -2.65 -23.07 -2.58
C TYR A 345 -3.55 -24.23 -2.13
N ARG A 346 -3.05 -25.46 -2.04
CA ARG A 346 -3.81 -26.57 -1.42
C ARG A 346 -4.15 -26.30 0.03
N ALA A 347 -3.24 -25.68 0.79
CA ALA A 347 -3.50 -25.29 2.17
C ALA A 347 -4.56 -24.17 2.28
N GLN A 348 -4.64 -23.28 1.30
CA GLN A 348 -5.63 -22.18 1.21
C GLN A 348 -7.04 -22.71 0.86
N MET A 349 -7.17 -23.65 -0.07
CA MET A 349 -8.44 -24.08 -0.66
C MET A 349 -9.59 -24.30 0.33
N PRO A 350 -9.39 -24.94 1.49
CA PRO A 350 -10.47 -25.19 2.44
C PRO A 350 -11.09 -23.91 3.05
N TYR A 351 -10.36 -22.80 3.00
CA TYR A 351 -10.79 -21.51 3.56
C TYR A 351 -11.57 -20.64 2.56
N GLU A 352 -11.48 -20.88 1.25
CA GLU A 352 -12.04 -20.01 0.22
C GLU A 352 -13.55 -19.78 0.33
N LYS A 353 -14.29 -20.79 0.79
CA LYS A 353 -15.75 -20.64 1.01
C LYS A 353 -16.10 -19.66 2.12
N TYR A 354 -15.16 -19.36 3.03
CA TYR A 354 -15.39 -18.47 4.18
C TYR A 354 -14.95 -17.02 3.94
N ILE A 355 -14.19 -16.75 2.88
CA ILE A 355 -13.60 -15.41 2.60
C ILE A 355 -14.32 -14.66 1.47
N LYS A 356 -15.45 -15.17 0.97
CA LYS A 356 -16.18 -14.59 -0.18
C LYS A 356 -16.92 -13.30 0.13
N SER A 357 -17.11 -12.96 1.40
CA SER A 357 -17.89 -11.79 1.82
C SER A 357 -17.43 -11.27 3.18
N GLY A 358 -17.94 -10.11 3.55
CA GLY A 358 -17.71 -9.46 4.84
C GLY A 358 -17.01 -8.12 4.70
N GLU A 359 -17.11 -7.34 5.77
CA GLU A 359 -16.41 -6.07 5.94
C GLU A 359 -15.36 -6.19 7.03
N ALA A 360 -14.15 -5.67 6.75
CA ALA A 360 -13.09 -5.62 7.76
C ALA A 360 -13.49 -4.73 8.94
N VAL A 361 -13.17 -5.17 10.14
CA VAL A 361 -13.39 -4.40 11.37
C VAL A 361 -12.18 -3.50 11.62
N GLY A 362 -12.44 -2.25 11.99
CA GLY A 362 -11.40 -1.31 12.41
C GLY A 362 -11.99 -0.25 13.34
N ASP A 363 -11.47 -0.17 14.57
CA ASP A 363 -11.83 0.88 15.53
C ASP A 363 -11.09 2.19 15.21
N VAL A 364 -9.91 2.10 14.60
CA VAL A 364 -9.03 3.21 14.28
C VAL A 364 -8.85 3.30 12.76
N ALA A 365 -8.92 4.53 12.22
CA ALA A 365 -8.44 4.82 10.87
C ALA A 365 -7.01 5.35 10.93
N VAL A 366 -6.12 4.77 10.13
CA VAL A 366 -4.83 5.34 9.81
C VAL A 366 -4.96 6.06 8.48
N TRP A 367 -4.87 7.38 8.51
CA TRP A 367 -4.89 8.21 7.31
C TRP A 367 -3.62 7.96 6.50
N TYR A 368 -3.79 7.71 5.22
CA TYR A 368 -2.69 7.50 4.31
C TYR A 368 -2.88 8.34 3.06
N SER A 369 -1.83 9.06 2.67
CA SER A 369 -1.83 9.90 1.47
C SER A 369 -0.62 9.57 0.60
N THR A 370 -0.86 9.13 -0.62
CA THR A 370 0.22 8.96 -1.61
C THR A 370 0.76 10.32 -2.06
N THR A 371 -0.09 11.36 -2.09
CA THR A 371 0.31 12.73 -2.43
C THR A 371 1.17 13.38 -1.36
N GLY A 372 1.05 12.95 -0.09
CA GLY A 372 1.82 13.44 1.04
C GLY A 372 3.19 12.79 1.23
N ARG A 373 3.64 11.93 0.31
CA ARG A 373 4.91 11.21 0.44
C ARG A 373 6.12 12.02 -0.04
N TYR A 374 6.31 13.19 0.51
CA TYR A 374 7.48 14.02 0.26
C TYR A 374 8.02 14.61 1.56
N ASN A 375 9.35 14.73 1.65
CA ASN A 375 10.02 15.33 2.79
C ASN A 375 9.95 16.85 2.66
N SER A 376 9.04 17.47 3.38
CA SER A 376 8.88 18.92 3.37
C SER A 376 9.80 19.62 4.35
N GLY A 377 10.23 20.82 4.03
CA GLY A 377 11.11 21.62 4.88
C GLY A 377 12.47 20.97 5.19
N GLY A 378 12.89 19.93 4.42
CA GLY A 378 14.12 19.18 4.65
C GLY A 378 14.06 18.20 5.83
N GLN A 379 12.87 17.83 6.28
CA GLN A 379 12.66 16.74 7.24
C GLN A 379 12.95 15.38 6.59
N GLU A 380 13.37 14.41 7.41
CA GLU A 380 13.67 13.05 6.96
C GLU A 380 12.49 12.08 7.14
N TYR A 381 11.27 12.58 7.26
CA TYR A 381 10.04 11.79 7.37
C TYR A 381 8.95 12.31 6.41
N HIS A 382 8.02 11.44 6.10
CA HIS A 382 6.80 11.79 5.37
C HIS A 382 5.63 10.89 5.79
N SER A 383 4.42 11.30 5.41
CA SER A 383 3.17 10.62 5.77
C SER A 383 3.21 9.10 5.57
N GLY A 384 3.72 8.62 4.43
CA GLY A 384 3.74 7.18 4.13
C GLY A 384 4.58 6.36 5.10
N ASN A 385 5.80 6.81 5.43
CA ASN A 385 6.65 6.09 6.37
C ASN A 385 6.03 6.09 7.77
N CYS A 386 5.51 7.23 8.23
CA CYS A 386 4.92 7.35 9.55
C CYS A 386 3.63 6.50 9.67
N SER A 387 2.79 6.47 8.63
CA SER A 387 1.58 5.62 8.60
C SER A 387 1.92 4.13 8.64
N ASN A 388 2.99 3.71 7.96
CA ASN A 388 3.43 2.32 7.99
C ASN A 388 3.96 1.91 9.38
N VAL A 389 4.77 2.76 10.02
CA VAL A 389 5.26 2.52 11.39
C VAL A 389 4.11 2.45 12.40
N LEU A 390 3.14 3.38 12.31
CA LEU A 390 1.94 3.34 13.15
C LEU A 390 1.15 2.05 12.91
N SER A 391 0.97 1.64 11.65
CA SER A 391 0.29 0.40 11.30
C SER A 391 0.91 -0.82 11.99
N LYS A 392 2.24 -0.93 11.95
CA LYS A 392 2.98 -1.98 12.65
C LYS A 392 2.80 -1.91 14.17
N THR A 393 2.77 -0.71 14.72
CA THR A 393 2.50 -0.49 16.16
C THR A 393 1.09 -1.00 16.53
N LEU A 394 0.08 -0.65 15.74
CA LEU A 394 -1.30 -1.09 15.98
C LEU A 394 -1.45 -2.62 15.85
N SER A 395 -0.85 -3.23 14.80
CA SER A 395 -0.83 -4.69 14.63
C SER A 395 -0.21 -5.40 15.84
N THR A 396 0.96 -4.96 16.28
CA THR A 396 1.67 -5.59 17.40
C THR A 396 1.01 -5.37 18.77
N HIS A 397 0.12 -4.39 18.89
CA HIS A 397 -0.70 -4.16 20.07
C HIS A 397 -2.15 -4.64 19.91
N HIS A 398 -2.43 -5.38 18.85
CA HIS A 398 -3.74 -5.99 18.54
C HIS A 398 -4.92 -5.00 18.50
N VAL A 399 -4.66 -3.75 18.10
CA VAL A 399 -5.71 -2.76 17.89
C VAL A 399 -6.34 -2.96 16.52
N PRO A 400 -7.64 -3.19 16.37
CA PRO A 400 -8.30 -3.24 15.07
C PRO A 400 -8.21 -1.89 14.34
N TYR A 401 -7.66 -1.85 13.13
CA TYR A 401 -7.52 -0.63 12.34
C TYR A 401 -7.70 -0.87 10.84
N LYS A 402 -8.02 0.21 10.13
CA LYS A 402 -8.06 0.25 8.67
C LYS A 402 -7.12 1.35 8.15
N ILE A 403 -6.62 1.20 6.93
CA ILE A 403 -5.89 2.26 6.23
C ILE A 403 -6.88 3.03 5.37
N THR A 404 -6.99 4.33 5.58
CA THR A 404 -7.97 5.19 4.89
C THR A 404 -7.25 6.16 3.96
N PRO A 405 -7.37 5.99 2.61
CA PRO A 405 -6.78 6.90 1.64
C PRO A 405 -7.52 8.26 1.58
N ASN A 406 -6.84 9.31 1.08
CA ASN A 406 -7.44 10.63 0.87
C ASN A 406 -8.76 10.56 0.09
N THR A 407 -8.86 9.67 -0.90
CA THR A 407 -10.05 9.50 -1.75
C THR A 407 -11.29 8.98 -1.00
N LYS A 408 -11.13 8.52 0.24
CA LYS A 408 -12.21 7.98 1.10
C LYS A 408 -12.42 8.80 2.38
N SER A 409 -12.03 10.08 2.39
CA SER A 409 -12.18 10.97 3.57
C SER A 409 -13.64 11.18 4.01
N ASP A 410 -14.59 10.99 3.12
CA ASP A 410 -16.03 11.03 3.42
C ASP A 410 -16.49 9.95 4.39
N LYS A 411 -15.70 8.87 4.57
CA LYS A 411 -16.00 7.75 5.47
C LYS A 411 -15.41 7.87 6.88
N LEU A 412 -14.73 8.96 7.21
CA LEU A 412 -14.10 9.14 8.54
C LEU A 412 -15.07 8.94 9.70
N GLY A 413 -16.36 9.24 9.50
CA GLY A 413 -17.41 9.05 10.51
C GLY A 413 -17.66 7.59 10.95
N GLU A 414 -17.10 6.62 10.24
CA GLU A 414 -17.17 5.20 10.61
C GLU A 414 -16.23 4.83 11.77
N TYR A 415 -15.25 5.71 12.10
CA TYR A 415 -14.20 5.42 13.07
C TYR A 415 -14.35 6.25 14.34
N LYS A 416 -13.97 5.67 15.47
CA LYS A 416 -13.92 6.36 16.76
C LYS A 416 -12.73 7.33 16.83
N LEU A 417 -11.60 6.95 16.22
CA LEU A 417 -10.34 7.66 16.25
C LEU A 417 -9.67 7.60 14.89
N VAL A 418 -9.21 8.75 14.42
CA VAL A 418 -8.42 8.88 13.18
C VAL A 418 -7.03 9.38 13.53
N PHE A 419 -6.01 8.63 13.11
CA PHE A 419 -4.62 9.05 13.13
C PHE A 419 -4.18 9.47 11.74
N ALA A 420 -3.63 10.67 11.62
CA ALA A 420 -3.10 11.24 10.38
C ALA A 420 -1.60 11.59 10.52
N PRO A 421 -0.71 10.57 10.45
CA PRO A 421 0.72 10.76 10.67
C PRO A 421 1.36 11.65 9.62
N ALA A 422 2.09 12.68 10.06
CA ALA A 422 2.79 13.63 9.19
C ALA A 422 1.92 14.07 8.00
N ILE A 423 0.66 14.43 8.28
CA ILE A 423 -0.34 14.71 7.26
C ILE A 423 0.12 15.80 6.31
N ALA A 424 0.02 15.53 5.01
CA ALA A 424 0.42 16.45 3.95
C ALA A 424 -0.32 16.17 2.64
N GLY A 425 -0.43 17.16 1.77
CA GLY A 425 -0.98 17.00 0.42
C GLY A 425 -2.46 16.67 0.39
N ILE A 426 -3.26 17.20 1.31
CA ILE A 426 -4.70 17.00 1.34
C ILE A 426 -5.43 18.12 0.57
N SER A 427 -6.53 17.77 -0.05
CA SER A 427 -7.39 18.69 -0.78
C SER A 427 -8.29 19.51 0.17
N GLU A 428 -8.93 20.56 -0.36
CA GLU A 428 -9.95 21.31 0.36
C GLU A 428 -11.10 20.39 0.82
N LYS A 429 -11.55 19.47 -0.04
CA LYS A 429 -12.56 18.46 0.32
C LYS A 429 -12.12 17.62 1.52
N ASN A 430 -10.87 17.17 1.55
CA ASN A 430 -10.36 16.38 2.68
C ASN A 430 -10.40 17.21 3.98
N ARG A 431 -10.01 18.48 3.94
CA ARG A 431 -10.10 19.39 5.10
C ARG A 431 -11.53 19.55 5.60
N GLU A 432 -12.49 19.76 4.70
CA GLU A 432 -13.91 19.86 5.05
C GLU A 432 -14.43 18.57 5.68
N ASP A 433 -14.05 17.41 5.16
CA ASP A 433 -14.43 16.11 5.71
C ASP A 433 -13.85 15.89 7.12
N ILE A 434 -12.58 16.29 7.35
CA ILE A 434 -11.93 16.27 8.67
C ILE A 434 -12.67 17.22 9.64
N TYR A 435 -12.95 18.48 9.24
CA TYR A 435 -13.68 19.43 10.10
C TYR A 435 -15.04 18.90 10.47
N ARG A 436 -15.77 18.34 9.52
CA ARG A 436 -17.08 17.70 9.74
C ARG A 436 -16.97 16.54 10.73
N TYR A 437 -16.01 15.63 10.52
CA TYR A 437 -15.78 14.48 11.39
C TYR A 437 -15.58 14.90 12.85
N VAL A 438 -14.65 15.83 13.10
CA VAL A 438 -14.37 16.32 14.46
C VAL A 438 -15.56 17.06 15.03
N LYS A 439 -16.20 17.95 14.26
CA LYS A 439 -17.36 18.74 14.71
C LYS A 439 -18.49 17.87 15.23
N TYR A 440 -18.71 16.68 14.67
CA TYR A 440 -19.76 15.77 15.07
C TYR A 440 -19.38 14.77 16.16
N GLY A 441 -18.16 14.82 16.69
CA GLY A 441 -17.73 14.05 17.87
C GLY A 441 -16.55 13.12 17.65
N GLY A 442 -15.97 13.11 16.45
CA GLY A 442 -14.79 12.32 16.15
C GLY A 442 -13.55 12.79 16.92
N VAL A 443 -12.61 11.90 17.11
CA VAL A 443 -11.29 12.20 17.67
C VAL A 443 -10.25 12.14 16.54
N PHE A 444 -9.59 13.26 16.29
CA PHE A 444 -8.62 13.40 15.21
C PHE A 444 -7.25 13.74 15.76
N TYR A 445 -6.30 12.81 15.61
CA TYR A 445 -4.89 13.04 15.86
C TYR A 445 -4.17 13.30 14.54
N PHE A 446 -3.35 14.35 14.49
CA PHE A 446 -2.46 14.57 13.36
C PHE A 446 -1.10 15.10 13.82
N SER A 447 -0.07 14.87 13.01
CA SER A 447 1.28 15.34 13.30
C SER A 447 1.89 16.09 12.12
N GLY A 448 2.95 16.86 12.42
CA GLY A 448 3.61 17.73 11.47
C GLY A 448 2.94 19.08 11.31
N ALA A 449 3.48 19.95 10.44
CA ALA A 449 2.99 21.31 10.20
C ALA A 449 2.80 21.64 8.72
N GLU A 450 2.78 20.64 7.83
CA GLU A 450 2.60 20.87 6.39
C GLU A 450 1.20 21.40 6.04
N GLU A 451 0.19 21.00 6.81
CA GLU A 451 -1.18 21.46 6.65
C GLU A 451 -1.48 22.61 7.63
N GLU A 452 -0.89 23.78 7.36
CA GLU A 452 -1.05 24.99 8.19
C GLU A 452 -2.51 25.40 8.38
N GLU A 453 -3.39 25.09 7.41
CA GLU A 453 -4.81 25.39 7.50
C GLU A 453 -5.51 24.59 8.60
N LEU A 454 -5.09 23.34 8.85
CA LEU A 454 -5.59 22.56 9.99
C LEU A 454 -5.16 23.20 11.32
N LEU A 455 -3.91 23.66 11.41
CA LEU A 455 -3.39 24.35 12.59
C LEU A 455 -4.17 25.66 12.85
N ARG A 456 -4.41 26.42 11.80
CA ARG A 456 -5.17 27.70 11.87
C ARG A 456 -6.62 27.46 12.28
N GLU A 457 -7.29 26.48 11.67
CA GLU A 457 -8.71 26.22 11.95
C GLU A 457 -8.90 25.68 13.37
N PHE A 458 -8.15 24.69 13.78
CA PHE A 458 -8.33 24.02 15.07
C PHE A 458 -7.79 24.83 16.25
N PHE A 459 -6.62 25.46 16.10
CA PHE A 459 -5.89 26.09 17.20
C PHE A 459 -5.71 27.61 17.04
N GLY A 460 -6.17 28.20 15.92
CA GLY A 460 -5.86 29.60 15.57
C GLY A 460 -4.36 29.82 15.45
N ALA A 461 -3.60 28.78 15.15
CA ALA A 461 -2.16 28.76 15.26
C ALA A 461 -1.47 29.42 14.06
N GLU A 462 -0.33 30.03 14.31
CA GLU A 462 0.59 30.61 13.33
C GLU A 462 1.86 29.75 13.27
N TYR A 463 2.20 29.25 12.07
CA TYR A 463 3.46 28.56 11.83
C TYR A 463 4.61 29.55 11.67
N LEU A 464 5.69 29.37 12.43
CA LEU A 464 6.83 30.30 12.48
C LEU A 464 8.09 29.75 11.82
N GLY A 465 8.04 28.53 11.28
CA GLY A 465 9.20 27.85 10.69
C GLY A 465 9.66 26.65 11.50
N LEU A 466 10.86 26.15 11.21
CA LEU A 466 11.47 25.03 11.90
C LEU A 466 12.53 25.49 12.91
N SER A 467 12.72 24.73 13.99
CA SER A 467 13.85 24.92 14.89
C SER A 467 15.19 24.74 14.16
N SER A 468 16.25 25.39 14.66
CA SER A 468 17.60 25.20 14.12
C SER A 468 18.16 23.81 14.46
N HIS A 469 17.74 23.23 15.58
CA HIS A 469 18.25 21.95 16.10
C HIS A 469 17.64 20.75 15.36
N LYS A 470 18.48 19.82 14.90
CA LYS A 470 18.08 18.52 14.34
C LYS A 470 17.62 17.51 15.38
N TYR A 471 18.15 17.62 16.61
CA TYR A 471 17.74 16.82 17.76
C TYR A 471 16.92 17.71 18.66
N THR A 472 15.73 17.27 18.97
CA THR A 472 14.79 18.01 19.81
C THR A 472 14.14 17.07 20.80
N TYR A 473 13.39 17.60 21.74
CA TYR A 473 12.78 16.80 22.80
C TYR A 473 11.34 17.29 23.03
N VAL A 474 10.46 16.36 23.30
CA VAL A 474 9.09 16.58 23.75
C VAL A 474 9.08 16.49 25.26
N SER A 475 8.87 17.63 25.94
CA SER A 475 8.81 17.73 27.40
C SER A 475 7.35 17.82 27.85
N PRO A 476 6.79 16.76 28.44
CA PRO A 476 5.43 16.78 28.99
C PRO A 476 5.25 17.82 30.08
N VAL A 477 4.08 18.45 30.15
CA VAL A 477 3.74 19.31 31.28
C VAL A 477 3.47 18.48 32.54
N ALA A 478 3.69 19.05 33.72
CA ALA A 478 3.47 18.37 34.98
C ALA A 478 2.06 17.75 35.08
N GLY A 479 1.97 16.48 35.46
CA GLY A 479 0.75 15.69 35.55
C GLY A 479 0.33 15.01 34.25
N LYS A 480 1.16 15.04 33.19
CA LYS A 480 0.94 14.30 31.93
C LYS A 480 1.95 13.19 31.71
N GLU A 481 2.82 12.91 32.65
CA GLU A 481 3.88 11.92 32.56
C GLU A 481 3.35 10.52 32.19
N ASP A 482 2.21 10.14 32.72
CA ASP A 482 1.59 8.84 32.40
C ASP A 482 1.20 8.73 30.91
N MET A 483 0.71 9.80 30.29
CA MET A 483 0.41 9.82 28.85
C MET A 483 1.68 9.69 28.02
N PHE A 484 2.80 10.18 28.50
CA PHE A 484 4.09 10.13 27.83
C PHE A 484 5.01 9.02 28.36
N PHE A 485 4.45 7.94 28.89
CA PHE A 485 5.21 6.76 29.33
C PHE A 485 6.25 7.03 30.41
N GLY A 486 6.00 8.01 31.27
CA GLY A 486 6.89 8.43 32.35
C GLY A 486 7.96 9.42 31.96
N PHE A 487 8.00 9.88 30.72
CA PHE A 487 8.83 11.03 30.33
C PHE A 487 8.31 12.29 30.99
N ASP A 488 9.20 13.19 31.40
CA ASP A 488 8.93 14.44 32.09
C ASP A 488 9.82 15.58 31.57
N GLU A 489 9.77 16.73 32.22
CA GLU A 489 10.57 17.89 31.82
C GLU A 489 12.09 17.61 31.97
N LYS A 490 12.50 16.85 32.97
CA LYS A 490 13.88 16.53 33.23
C LYS A 490 14.44 15.44 32.31
N TYR A 491 13.59 14.48 31.95
CA TYR A 491 13.91 13.37 31.06
C TYR A 491 12.86 13.34 29.92
N PRO A 492 12.93 14.30 28.98
CA PRO A 492 11.94 14.41 27.92
C PRO A 492 12.16 13.36 26.83
N LEU A 493 11.11 13.08 26.06
CA LEU A 493 11.16 12.15 24.93
C LEU A 493 11.99 12.74 23.78
N ALA A 494 13.03 12.05 23.36
CA ALA A 494 13.90 12.48 22.27
C ALA A 494 13.25 12.33 20.90
N MET A 495 13.45 13.31 20.02
CA MET A 495 13.03 13.29 18.63
C MET A 495 14.22 13.68 17.74
N LEU A 496 14.43 12.95 16.65
CA LEU A 496 15.59 13.15 15.76
C LEU A 496 15.26 14.07 14.56
N PHE A 497 14.36 15.03 14.75
CA PHE A 497 13.91 15.93 13.71
C PHE A 497 13.88 17.37 14.17
N LYS A 498 13.93 18.32 13.22
CA LYS A 498 13.68 19.73 13.48
C LYS A 498 12.23 19.92 13.86
N HIS A 499 12.00 20.63 14.96
CA HIS A 499 10.66 20.84 15.49
C HIS A 499 9.97 22.04 14.80
N PRO A 500 8.73 21.89 14.31
CA PRO A 500 7.90 22.99 13.88
C PRO A 500 7.60 23.95 15.02
N LEU A 501 7.90 25.25 14.82
CA LEU A 501 7.62 26.31 15.79
C LEU A 501 6.24 26.87 15.49
N VAL A 502 5.35 26.84 16.47
CA VAL A 502 3.96 27.29 16.34
C VAL A 502 3.58 28.19 17.52
N LYS A 503 2.83 29.25 17.23
CA LYS A 503 2.21 30.10 18.21
C LYS A 503 0.70 29.87 18.20
N LEU A 504 0.13 29.50 19.34
CA LEU A 504 -1.31 29.27 19.48
C LEU A 504 -2.08 30.60 19.55
N GLY A 505 -3.24 30.66 18.90
CA GLY A 505 -4.13 31.81 18.88
C GLY A 505 -5.52 31.60 19.51
N LYS A 506 -5.85 30.32 19.84
CA LYS A 506 -7.08 29.93 20.54
C LYS A 506 -6.73 29.19 21.84
N ASP A 507 -7.68 29.18 22.78
CA ASP A 507 -7.54 28.37 23.98
C ASP A 507 -7.41 26.90 23.62
N ALA A 508 -6.29 26.29 24.01
CA ALA A 508 -5.98 24.89 23.80
C ALA A 508 -5.13 24.38 24.98
N GLU A 509 -5.29 23.10 25.29
CA GLU A 509 -4.50 22.47 26.35
C GLU A 509 -3.15 22.04 25.77
N VAL A 510 -2.07 22.64 26.23
CA VAL A 510 -0.71 22.20 25.89
C VAL A 510 -0.37 20.99 26.77
N LEU A 511 -0.06 19.86 26.14
CA LEU A 511 0.31 18.59 26.80
C LEU A 511 1.82 18.43 26.93
N ALA A 512 2.58 19.04 26.02
CA ALA A 512 4.04 19.02 26.06
C ALA A 512 4.62 20.24 25.32
N TYR A 513 5.80 20.65 25.73
CA TYR A 513 6.57 21.73 25.11
C TYR A 513 7.84 21.23 24.44
N LEU A 514 8.36 22.01 23.49
CA LEU A 514 9.69 21.80 22.91
C LEU A 514 10.76 22.06 23.93
N ASN A 515 11.69 21.12 24.09
CA ASN A 515 12.97 21.32 24.76
C ASN A 515 14.09 21.15 23.73
N VAL A 516 15.04 22.06 23.72
CA VAL A 516 16.17 22.04 22.80
C VAL A 516 17.46 21.73 23.53
N PRO A 517 18.44 21.08 22.89
CA PRO A 517 19.72 20.77 23.50
C PRO A 517 20.53 22.04 23.74
N TYR A 518 21.57 21.94 24.62
CA TYR A 518 22.50 23.03 24.88
C TYR A 518 23.38 23.41 23.68
N GLY A 519 23.63 22.47 22.77
CA GLY A 519 24.48 22.66 21.61
C GLY A 519 23.91 22.02 20.36
N GLU A 520 24.48 22.34 19.20
CA GLU A 520 24.09 21.74 17.93
C GLU A 520 24.75 20.37 17.73
N ALA A 521 24.03 19.43 17.17
CA ALA A 521 24.58 18.14 16.79
C ALA A 521 25.69 18.30 15.74
N GLY A 522 26.86 17.76 16.00
CA GLY A 522 28.01 17.83 15.10
C GLY A 522 28.86 19.11 15.25
N ASP A 523 28.54 20.04 16.16
CA ASP A 523 29.45 21.13 16.49
C ASP A 523 30.67 20.56 17.25
N SER A 524 31.83 20.68 16.63
CA SER A 524 33.08 20.12 17.18
C SER A 524 33.69 20.93 18.34
N VAL A 525 33.12 22.09 18.66
CA VAL A 525 33.63 23.04 19.66
C VAL A 525 32.65 23.19 20.83
N ARG A 526 31.37 23.36 20.53
CA ARG A 526 30.31 23.63 21.51
C ARG A 526 29.40 22.43 21.67
N PHE A 527 29.89 21.35 22.23
CA PHE A 527 29.12 20.13 22.55
C PHE A 527 28.99 19.92 24.06
N ALA A 528 27.85 19.43 24.51
CA ALA A 528 27.58 19.18 25.92
C ALA A 528 27.96 17.76 26.39
N SER A 529 28.03 16.80 25.44
CA SER A 529 28.41 15.42 25.68
C SER A 529 29.18 14.88 24.48
N ILE A 530 30.08 13.90 24.73
CA ILE A 530 30.96 13.35 23.68
C ILE A 530 30.20 12.56 22.59
N HIS A 531 29.07 11.94 22.94
CA HIS A 531 28.32 11.08 22.03
C HIS A 531 26.83 11.46 21.87
N SER A 532 26.32 12.38 22.65
CA SER A 532 24.91 12.73 22.68
C SER A 532 24.71 14.25 22.70
N ASN A 533 23.51 14.65 22.38
CA ASN A 533 23.10 16.05 22.44
C ASN A 533 21.96 16.19 23.47
N PRO A 534 22.26 16.18 24.78
CA PRO A 534 21.25 16.08 25.83
C PRO A 534 20.31 17.27 25.87
N PRO A 535 19.08 17.10 26.43
CA PRO A 535 18.12 18.17 26.59
C PRO A 535 18.67 19.29 27.47
N GLY A 536 18.32 20.52 27.20
CA GLY A 536 18.92 21.67 27.90
C GLY A 536 17.92 22.78 28.23
N MET A 537 17.19 23.28 27.28
CA MET A 537 16.36 24.48 27.43
C MET A 537 14.91 24.20 27.06
N LEU A 538 14.03 24.26 28.05
CA LEU A 538 12.60 24.26 27.81
C LEU A 538 12.21 25.60 27.12
N THR A 539 11.40 25.52 26.08
CA THR A 539 10.91 26.67 25.34
C THR A 539 9.43 26.92 25.59
N GLU A 540 8.90 28.00 25.07
CA GLU A 540 7.45 28.31 25.09
C GLU A 540 6.69 27.67 23.89
N TYR A 541 7.38 27.01 22.98
CA TYR A 541 6.76 26.40 21.79
C TYR A 541 6.10 25.07 22.14
N PRO A 542 4.79 24.91 21.84
CA PRO A 542 4.08 23.68 22.11
C PRO A 542 4.56 22.53 21.17
N SER A 543 4.71 21.33 21.75
CA SER A 543 5.02 20.10 21.02
C SER A 543 3.81 19.21 20.83
N VAL A 544 2.95 19.12 21.84
CA VAL A 544 1.69 18.37 21.75
C VAL A 544 0.57 19.20 22.33
N VAL A 545 -0.52 19.35 21.59
CA VAL A 545 -1.66 20.21 21.94
C VAL A 545 -2.97 19.46 21.72
N ARG A 546 -3.92 19.71 22.61
CA ARG A 546 -5.28 19.22 22.50
C ARG A 546 -6.29 20.36 22.54
N ALA A 547 -7.33 20.28 21.69
CA ALA A 547 -8.45 21.22 21.72
C ALA A 547 -9.79 20.52 21.48
N LYS A 548 -10.87 21.19 21.89
CA LYS A 548 -12.24 20.83 21.51
C LYS A 548 -12.62 21.56 20.23
N TYR A 549 -13.28 20.84 19.32
CA TYR A 549 -13.86 21.40 18.11
C TYR A 549 -15.26 20.82 17.90
N GLY A 550 -16.28 21.63 18.09
CA GLY A 550 -17.65 21.15 18.14
C GLY A 550 -17.83 20.13 19.29
N LYS A 551 -18.28 18.91 18.97
CA LYS A 551 -18.44 17.83 19.94
C LYS A 551 -17.19 16.95 20.08
N GLY A 552 -16.25 17.06 19.14
CA GLY A 552 -15.08 16.19 19.07
C GLY A 552 -13.84 16.77 19.74
N THR A 553 -12.74 16.06 19.53
CA THR A 553 -11.42 16.40 20.06
C THR A 553 -10.40 16.33 18.96
N VAL A 554 -9.52 17.31 18.90
CA VAL A 554 -8.36 17.30 18.02
C VAL A 554 -7.09 17.30 18.85
N ILE A 555 -6.12 16.49 18.45
CA ILE A 555 -4.78 16.42 19.03
C ILE A 555 -3.79 16.69 17.91
N TRP A 556 -2.89 17.61 18.15
CA TRP A 556 -1.77 17.89 17.26
C TRP A 556 -0.45 17.57 17.94
N SER A 557 0.43 16.86 17.23
CA SER A 557 1.82 16.69 17.61
C SER A 557 2.72 17.39 16.59
N ALA A 558 3.61 18.23 17.07
CA ALA A 558 4.53 18.95 16.17
C ALA A 558 5.43 18.01 15.37
N LEU A 559 5.79 16.87 15.95
CA LEU A 559 6.57 15.81 15.30
C LEU A 559 5.82 14.49 15.33
N PRO A 560 6.04 13.61 14.35
CA PRO A 560 5.34 12.31 14.27
C PRO A 560 5.91 11.32 15.31
N ILE A 561 5.49 11.41 16.56
CA ILE A 561 5.85 10.45 17.63
C ILE A 561 5.49 9.03 17.19
N GLU A 562 4.34 8.87 16.56
CA GLU A 562 3.81 7.61 16.03
C GLU A 562 4.58 7.05 14.83
N GLY A 563 5.43 7.87 14.22
CA GLY A 563 6.27 7.50 13.07
C GLY A 563 7.67 6.99 13.45
N ASP A 564 7.98 6.87 14.75
CA ASP A 564 9.26 6.35 15.21
C ASP A 564 9.13 4.88 15.66
N VAL A 565 10.08 4.04 15.23
CA VAL A 565 10.10 2.59 15.50
C VAL A 565 10.52 2.21 16.90
N SER A 566 11.05 3.16 17.69
CA SER A 566 11.57 2.86 19.01
C SER A 566 10.47 2.43 20.00
N TYR A 567 10.83 1.60 20.96
CA TYR A 567 9.91 1.11 21.99
C TYR A 567 9.18 2.26 22.71
N HIS A 568 9.92 3.29 23.12
CA HIS A 568 9.35 4.39 23.91
C HIS A 568 8.30 5.20 23.10
N HIS A 569 8.58 5.48 21.83
CA HIS A 569 7.65 6.22 20.98
C HIS A 569 6.38 5.42 20.70
N ARG A 570 6.50 4.10 20.50
CA ARG A 570 5.35 3.22 20.36
C ARG A 570 4.48 3.19 21.62
N GLU A 571 5.10 3.13 22.82
CA GLU A 571 4.37 3.15 24.09
C GLU A 571 3.67 4.50 24.32
N VAL A 572 4.31 5.63 23.98
CA VAL A 572 3.65 6.95 24.03
C VAL A 572 2.48 7.01 23.08
N THR A 573 2.66 6.56 21.85
CA THR A 573 1.58 6.50 20.86
C THR A 573 0.38 5.68 21.37
N MET A 574 0.65 4.50 21.96
CA MET A 574 -0.40 3.64 22.49
C MET A 574 -1.09 4.24 23.71
N ARG A 575 -0.39 5.00 24.56
CA ARG A 575 -1.02 5.71 25.69
C ARG A 575 -1.90 6.86 25.23
N ILE A 576 -1.46 7.64 24.23
CA ILE A 576 -2.31 8.65 23.59
C ILE A 576 -3.57 8.00 23.00
N LEU A 577 -3.42 6.89 22.29
CA LEU A 577 -4.56 6.16 21.72
C LEU A 577 -5.53 5.70 22.80
N ARG A 578 -5.04 5.06 23.87
CA ARG A 578 -5.87 4.47 24.92
C ARG A 578 -6.67 5.50 25.74
N GLU A 579 -6.27 6.77 25.75
CA GLU A 579 -7.07 7.84 26.36
C GLU A 579 -8.42 8.02 25.62
N TYR A 580 -8.46 7.75 24.32
CA TYR A 580 -9.65 7.93 23.47
C TYR A 580 -10.29 6.63 23.03
N LEU A 581 -9.55 5.53 23.09
CA LEU A 581 -10.01 4.18 22.79
C LEU A 581 -9.44 3.22 23.85
N PRO A 582 -10.04 3.18 25.06
CA PRO A 582 -9.66 2.20 26.08
C PRO A 582 -9.76 0.77 25.56
N GLU A 583 -8.89 -0.13 26.04
CA GLU A 583 -8.89 -1.54 25.60
C GLU A 583 -10.27 -2.19 25.70
N GLY A 584 -11.01 -1.91 26.77
CA GLY A 584 -12.37 -2.41 26.96
C GLY A 584 -13.38 -1.93 25.91
N GLU A 585 -13.05 -0.94 25.09
CA GLU A 585 -13.91 -0.44 24.02
C GLU A 585 -13.55 -0.97 22.63
N GLN A 586 -12.41 -1.64 22.48
CA GLN A 586 -12.00 -2.26 21.22
C GLN A 586 -12.95 -3.40 20.82
N ALA A 587 -13.14 -3.56 19.52
CA ALA A 587 -14.01 -4.61 18.98
C ALA A 587 -13.48 -6.02 19.25
N VAL A 588 -12.15 -6.20 19.21
CA VAL A 588 -11.48 -7.46 19.50
C VAL A 588 -10.25 -7.21 20.37
N ARG A 589 -10.03 -8.09 21.36
CA ARG A 589 -8.87 -8.09 22.25
C ARG A 589 -8.29 -9.49 22.37
N THR A 590 -7.02 -9.61 22.73
CA THR A 590 -6.37 -10.91 22.86
C THR A 590 -5.22 -10.89 23.85
N THR A 591 -4.83 -12.06 24.35
CA THR A 591 -3.57 -12.30 25.06
C THR A 591 -2.47 -12.87 24.18
N ALA A 592 -2.65 -12.85 22.85
CA ALA A 592 -1.65 -13.31 21.90
C ALA A 592 -0.32 -12.52 22.03
N PRO A 593 0.81 -13.14 21.73
CA PRO A 593 2.08 -12.40 21.67
C PRO A 593 2.10 -11.42 20.50
N MET A 594 2.90 -10.36 20.60
CA MET A 594 2.96 -9.23 19.65
C MET A 594 3.17 -9.63 18.19
N GLN A 595 3.74 -10.81 17.94
CA GLN A 595 3.95 -11.32 16.57
C GLN A 595 2.70 -11.91 15.92
N VAL A 596 1.59 -12.04 16.64
CA VAL A 596 0.34 -12.53 16.06
C VAL A 596 -0.49 -11.34 15.57
N GLU A 597 -0.81 -11.30 14.30
CA GLU A 597 -1.79 -10.35 13.78
C GLU A 597 -3.20 -10.97 13.82
N LEU A 598 -4.16 -10.21 14.34
CA LEU A 598 -5.58 -10.55 14.26
C LEU A 598 -6.25 -9.70 13.19
N VAL A 599 -6.91 -10.36 12.24
CA VAL A 599 -7.71 -9.71 11.20
C VAL A 599 -9.16 -10.15 11.35
N THR A 600 -10.06 -9.19 11.45
CA THR A 600 -11.46 -9.47 11.78
C THR A 600 -12.39 -8.97 10.68
N PHE A 601 -13.38 -9.80 10.32
CA PHE A 601 -14.43 -9.46 9.37
C PHE A 601 -15.82 -9.70 9.95
N VAL A 602 -16.73 -8.75 9.75
CA VAL A 602 -18.15 -8.93 9.99
C VAL A 602 -18.79 -9.51 8.73
N GLN A 603 -19.53 -10.60 8.90
CA GLN A 603 -20.38 -11.21 7.86
C GLN A 603 -21.84 -11.19 8.33
N GLU A 604 -22.81 -11.48 7.46
CA GLU A 604 -24.25 -11.30 7.71
C GLU A 604 -24.74 -11.82 9.10
N ARG A 605 -24.23 -12.97 9.54
CA ARG A 605 -24.56 -13.60 10.85
C ARG A 605 -23.34 -14.17 11.56
N ALA A 606 -22.18 -13.59 11.33
CA ALA A 606 -20.98 -14.09 11.96
C ALA A 606 -19.90 -13.00 12.07
N LEU A 607 -19.08 -13.16 13.08
CA LEU A 607 -17.79 -12.48 13.17
C LEU A 607 -16.70 -13.51 12.87
N GLN A 608 -15.82 -13.20 11.94
CA GLN A 608 -14.71 -14.07 11.56
C GLN A 608 -13.41 -13.43 11.99
N ILE A 609 -12.56 -14.18 12.69
CA ILE A 609 -11.27 -13.73 13.19
C ILE A 609 -10.19 -14.65 12.66
N SER A 610 -9.25 -14.09 11.92
CA SER A 610 -8.05 -14.76 11.45
C SER A 610 -6.89 -14.41 12.36
N ALA A 611 -6.12 -15.40 12.80
CA ALA A 611 -4.88 -15.24 13.55
C ALA A 611 -3.71 -15.71 12.68
N LEU A 612 -2.73 -14.85 12.44
CA LEU A 612 -1.56 -15.11 11.61
C LEU A 612 -0.28 -14.84 12.42
N ASP A 613 0.66 -15.81 12.42
CA ASP A 613 2.00 -15.58 12.92
C ASP A 613 2.80 -14.73 11.92
N MET A 614 3.16 -13.52 12.30
CA MET A 614 3.98 -12.59 11.53
C MET A 614 5.49 -12.86 11.70
N GLY A 615 5.87 -13.69 12.65
CA GLY A 615 7.26 -14.02 13.00
C GLY A 615 7.73 -15.38 12.49
N VAL A 616 7.15 -15.89 11.38
CA VAL A 616 7.52 -17.20 10.80
C VAL A 616 9.00 -17.27 10.47
N THR A 617 9.61 -18.40 10.77
CA THR A 617 10.98 -18.77 10.41
C THR A 617 11.00 -20.14 9.72
N GLU A 618 12.14 -20.54 9.14
CA GLU A 618 12.31 -21.89 8.56
C GLU A 618 12.09 -23.00 9.60
N GLU A 619 12.42 -22.72 10.86
CA GLU A 619 12.07 -23.57 11.99
C GLU A 619 10.68 -23.17 12.50
N ARG A 620 9.67 -23.98 12.16
CA ARG A 620 8.30 -23.75 12.67
C ARG A 620 8.30 -23.85 14.20
N ARG A 621 7.93 -22.73 14.84
CA ARG A 621 7.70 -22.65 16.29
C ARG A 621 6.23 -22.38 16.50
N ARG A 622 5.54 -23.28 17.16
CA ARG A 622 4.14 -23.06 17.52
C ARG A 622 4.03 -22.02 18.63
N ILE A 623 3.05 -21.16 18.48
CA ILE A 623 2.66 -20.19 19.51
C ILE A 623 1.66 -20.88 20.43
N GLU A 624 1.88 -20.78 21.75
CA GLU A 624 0.97 -21.35 22.73
C GLU A 624 -0.47 -20.79 22.58
N SER A 625 -1.45 -21.56 23.03
CA SER A 625 -2.86 -21.13 23.07
C SER A 625 -3.02 -19.80 23.81
N PHE A 626 -3.78 -18.89 23.22
CA PHE A 626 -4.10 -17.58 23.76
C PHE A 626 -5.61 -17.34 23.79
N GLU A 627 -6.03 -16.32 24.51
CA GLU A 627 -7.43 -15.93 24.62
C GLU A 627 -7.79 -14.88 23.56
N ILE A 628 -8.98 -15.01 22.97
CA ILE A 628 -9.60 -13.98 22.13
C ILE A 628 -10.90 -13.54 22.80
N ARG A 629 -11.12 -12.22 22.87
CA ARG A 629 -12.35 -11.56 23.31
C ARG A 629 -12.89 -10.72 22.17
N ALA A 630 -14.12 -10.95 21.79
CA ALA A 630 -14.76 -10.22 20.70
C ALA A 630 -16.12 -9.67 21.12
N LYS A 631 -16.37 -8.40 20.86
CA LYS A 631 -17.67 -7.78 21.07
C LYS A 631 -18.66 -8.23 20.02
N VAL A 632 -19.83 -8.65 20.45
CA VAL A 632 -20.93 -9.07 19.58
C VAL A 632 -22.26 -8.52 20.09
N ALA A 633 -23.21 -8.30 19.18
CA ALA A 633 -24.51 -7.72 19.50
C ALA A 633 -25.45 -8.66 20.27
N SER A 634 -25.21 -9.98 20.16
CA SER A 634 -26.01 -11.01 20.83
C SER A 634 -25.16 -12.21 21.19
N ALA A 635 -25.64 -13.05 22.10
CA ALA A 635 -24.98 -14.29 22.45
C ALA A 635 -24.85 -15.19 21.21
N PRO A 636 -23.63 -15.69 20.92
CA PRO A 636 -23.42 -16.56 19.76
C PRO A 636 -24.05 -17.94 19.99
N SER A 637 -24.41 -18.56 18.90
CA SER A 637 -24.84 -19.95 18.87
C SER A 637 -23.68 -20.92 18.96
N ARG A 638 -22.57 -20.61 18.30
CA ARG A 638 -21.35 -21.44 18.23
C ARG A 638 -20.11 -20.59 18.00
N VAL A 639 -18.97 -21.11 18.43
CA VAL A 639 -17.64 -20.66 18.03
C VAL A 639 -16.93 -21.82 17.36
N LEU A 640 -16.48 -21.62 16.13
CA LEU A 640 -15.91 -22.66 15.29
C LEU A 640 -14.45 -22.35 14.95
N LEU A 641 -13.59 -23.37 15.00
CA LEU A 641 -12.28 -23.35 14.35
C LEU A 641 -12.44 -23.88 12.93
N LEU A 642 -12.01 -23.10 11.96
CA LEU A 642 -12.07 -23.42 10.53
C LEU A 642 -10.70 -23.96 10.03
N PRO A 643 -10.68 -24.77 8.97
CA PRO A 643 -11.80 -25.15 8.09
C PRO A 643 -12.55 -26.39 8.59
N GLU A 644 -12.10 -27.04 9.69
CA GLU A 644 -12.65 -28.27 10.23
C GLU A 644 -14.06 -28.12 10.81
N GLU A 645 -14.53 -26.89 11.01
CA GLU A 645 -15.78 -26.53 11.66
C GLU A 645 -15.89 -27.15 13.08
N ARG A 646 -14.74 -27.24 13.76
CA ARG A 646 -14.67 -27.79 15.11
C ARG A 646 -15.20 -26.76 16.11
N GLU A 647 -16.20 -27.15 16.88
CA GLU A 647 -16.73 -26.30 17.96
C GLU A 647 -15.70 -26.11 19.07
N LEU A 648 -15.62 -24.86 19.56
CA LEU A 648 -14.80 -24.46 20.69
C LEU A 648 -15.69 -24.09 21.86
N GLU A 649 -15.23 -24.41 23.07
CA GLU A 649 -15.84 -23.88 24.30
C GLU A 649 -15.65 -22.36 24.38
N PHE A 650 -16.69 -21.65 24.77
CA PHE A 650 -16.67 -20.21 24.95
C PHE A 650 -17.54 -19.75 26.15
N ALA A 651 -17.21 -18.59 26.67
CA ALA A 651 -18.08 -17.83 27.57
C ALA A 651 -18.66 -16.62 26.83
N TYR A 652 -19.87 -16.20 27.26
CA TYR A 652 -20.47 -14.94 26.81
C TYR A 652 -20.80 -14.08 28.01
N GLU A 653 -20.08 -12.99 28.16
CA GLU A 653 -20.19 -12.11 29.35
C GLU A 653 -20.12 -10.64 28.89
N ASN A 654 -21.05 -9.82 29.40
CA ASN A 654 -21.06 -8.37 29.13
C ASN A 654 -21.00 -7.95 27.64
N GLY A 655 -21.60 -8.76 26.76
CA GLY A 655 -21.58 -8.50 25.31
C GLY A 655 -20.30 -8.95 24.61
N GLU A 656 -19.44 -9.69 25.31
CA GLU A 656 -18.20 -10.25 24.74
C GLU A 656 -18.24 -11.78 24.70
N VAL A 657 -17.79 -12.34 23.61
CA VAL A 657 -17.46 -13.75 23.45
C VAL A 657 -16.01 -13.96 23.84
N ILE A 658 -15.76 -14.92 24.71
CA ILE A 658 -14.43 -15.24 25.24
C ILE A 658 -14.13 -16.69 24.96
N PHE A 659 -13.06 -16.97 24.24
CA PHE A 659 -12.64 -18.34 23.95
C PHE A 659 -11.11 -18.44 23.86
N LYS A 660 -10.60 -19.68 24.01
CA LYS A 660 -9.19 -20.00 23.84
C LYS A 660 -8.94 -20.60 22.47
N THR A 661 -7.84 -20.19 21.85
CA THR A 661 -7.34 -20.77 20.60
C THR A 661 -6.70 -22.13 20.84
N ARG A 662 -6.41 -22.88 19.80
CA ARG A 662 -5.40 -23.94 19.87
C ARG A 662 -3.98 -23.33 19.82
N GLU A 663 -2.95 -24.16 19.93
CA GLU A 663 -1.59 -23.76 19.54
C GLU A 663 -1.62 -23.32 18.06
N LEU A 664 -1.12 -22.11 17.79
CA LEU A 664 -1.05 -21.55 16.44
C LEU A 664 0.26 -22.02 15.77
N ASP A 665 0.13 -22.62 14.58
CA ASP A 665 1.29 -22.95 13.72
C ASP A 665 1.66 -21.70 12.87
N ILE A 666 0.94 -21.44 11.78
CA ILE A 666 1.11 -20.23 10.95
C ILE A 666 -0.19 -19.44 10.93
N PHE A 667 -1.31 -20.12 10.77
CA PHE A 667 -2.60 -19.51 10.53
C PHE A 667 -3.74 -20.33 11.12
N ASP A 668 -4.69 -19.64 11.76
CA ASP A 668 -5.98 -20.18 12.17
C ASP A 668 -7.08 -19.17 11.85
N MET A 669 -8.28 -19.69 11.59
CA MET A 669 -9.46 -18.90 11.33
C MET A 669 -10.59 -19.34 12.27
N TYR A 670 -11.18 -18.41 12.97
CA TYR A 670 -12.27 -18.61 13.93
C TYR A 670 -13.53 -17.95 13.41
N ARG A 671 -14.68 -18.61 13.58
CA ARG A 671 -15.99 -18.09 13.20
C ARG A 671 -16.93 -18.11 14.41
N ILE A 672 -17.42 -16.95 14.78
CA ILE A 672 -18.42 -16.72 15.84
C ILE A 672 -19.76 -16.57 15.14
N GLU A 673 -20.68 -17.53 15.28
CA GLU A 673 -22.01 -17.51 14.65
C GLU A 673 -23.03 -16.87 15.60
N LEU A 674 -23.68 -15.79 15.12
CA LEU A 674 -24.62 -14.97 15.89
C LEU A 674 -26.07 -15.38 15.66
#